data_54b79e79a81fa87326535008ab6334c4
#
_entry.id   54b79e79a81fa87326535008ab6334c4
#
_cell.length_a   1.000
_cell.length_b   1.000
_cell.length_c   1.000
_cell.angle_alpha   90.00
_cell.angle_beta   90.00
_cell.angle_gamma   90.00
#
_symmetry.space_group_name_H-M   'P 1'
#
loop_
_entity.id
_entity.type
_entity.pdbx_description
1 polymer ?
#
loop_
_entity_poly.entity_id
_entity_poly.type
_entity_poly.pdbx_seq_one_letter_code
_entity_poly.pdbx_strand_id
1 'polypeptide(L)'
;MHIRLKPVAATLLALFAGNLAAQTLDTIVVTATRFESSQQENPIAAQVITADEIRNSAATTVGEVLNKLGGVHSRINFVGTPDSPLDLRGFGMTGDQNTLVLVDGQRISENELVSARLSAIPLDSIERIEILRGSGSVLYGSGASSGTINIITRSALGAPLSGNVSARVGSHDLSDLRGGFRAGGERWGLRLNAQRLRTDNYRDNNRSELDTASGELRFGDRDGFVALAFSADDQNSRLPGARSEAQLRSDRRGAATPDDYFDSRSQRFSLRGERRLGELTLALDIARRDKRADMFNNTAWGSTLAKTDVGVTTVSPRVLWQTRFDQVLYNLTVGADWSHWTYDNDTAATGFMSALDESGKQKNQAFYLRNDLHLAASGTRISLGGRRESVRQTQHERLVPRDASERHSLSAYELAVQQELGAGFSAYGRIGRSFRIANIDENRCWTAPCPTLLKPQRSLDREIGARWQGAGASFGASLFEMDISNEIHYFAPTFSNINLDATRHRGIELEGRLQVTAGVDLAARYTHTQARFRDGSYGGNNVTGNDVPLVPKHRASLNLGWQILESTRLGVNLSYTGKQRYDNDQPNRFHKMPAYTVTDIKLAHDIGDWRLALGVNNLFDRKFYSYGIVNGTFTSFNAYPEDRRNAYLSAEYRF
;
A
#
# COMPACT_ATOMS: atom_id res chain seq x y z
N MET A 1 -14.69 0.76 -38.38
CA MET A 1 -13.22 0.62 -38.40
C MET A 1 -12.91 -0.79 -37.87
N HIS A 2 -12.69 -1.75 -38.80
CA HIS A 2 -12.49 -3.16 -38.47
C HIS A 2 -11.07 -3.36 -37.94
N ILE A 3 -10.95 -3.71 -36.65
CA ILE A 3 -9.67 -4.12 -36.06
C ILE A 3 -9.45 -5.59 -36.44
N ARG A 4 -8.50 -5.82 -37.37
CA ARG A 4 -8.00 -7.18 -37.65
C ARG A 4 -7.06 -7.59 -36.49
N LEU A 5 -7.53 -8.46 -35.61
CA LEU A 5 -6.69 -9.18 -34.66
C LEU A 5 -5.74 -10.09 -35.45
N LYS A 6 -4.44 -9.84 -35.34
CA LYS A 6 -3.40 -10.66 -35.98
C LYS A 6 -3.31 -12.03 -35.28
N PRO A 7 -2.88 -13.10 -35.97
CA PRO A 7 -2.95 -14.50 -35.51
C PRO A 7 -2.01 -14.87 -34.36
N VAL A 8 -1.38 -13.92 -33.67
CA VAL A 8 -0.49 -14.14 -32.53
C VAL A 8 -1.26 -14.70 -31.30
N ALA A 9 -2.55 -14.41 -31.18
CA ALA A 9 -3.39 -14.91 -30.07
C ALA A 9 -3.73 -16.40 -30.20
N ALA A 10 -3.79 -16.93 -31.41
CA ALA A 10 -4.12 -18.34 -31.66
C ALA A 10 -2.94 -19.28 -31.41
N THR A 11 -1.71 -18.81 -31.61
CA THR A 11 -0.49 -19.60 -31.41
C THR A 11 -0.14 -19.76 -29.92
N LEU A 12 -0.55 -18.82 -29.06
CA LEU A 12 -0.39 -18.92 -27.62
C LEU A 12 -1.35 -19.94 -26.97
N LEU A 13 -2.52 -20.16 -27.53
CA LEU A 13 -3.47 -21.16 -27.04
C LEU A 13 -3.10 -22.61 -27.37
N ALA A 14 -2.35 -22.87 -28.45
CA ALA A 14 -1.96 -24.19 -28.88
C ALA A 14 -0.76 -24.79 -28.09
N LEU A 15 0.00 -23.98 -27.35
CA LEU A 15 1.12 -24.43 -26.49
C LEU A 15 0.67 -25.01 -25.14
N PHE A 16 -0.63 -24.99 -24.83
CA PHE A 16 -1.16 -25.42 -23.52
C PHE A 16 -1.61 -26.88 -23.43
N ALA A 17 -1.37 -27.73 -24.44
CA ALA A 17 -1.79 -29.12 -24.47
C ALA A 17 -0.74 -30.14 -24.00
N GLY A 18 0.32 -29.71 -23.32
CA GLY A 18 1.32 -30.61 -22.72
C GLY A 18 0.91 -31.06 -21.32
N ASN A 19 1.06 -32.36 -21.01
CA ASN A 19 0.84 -32.96 -19.69
C ASN A 19 1.63 -32.26 -18.60
N LEU A 20 1.03 -31.26 -17.96
CA LEU A 20 1.54 -30.63 -16.72
C LEU A 20 1.21 -31.58 -15.57
N ALA A 21 2.23 -32.14 -14.94
CA ALA A 21 2.09 -32.85 -13.68
C ALA A 21 1.46 -31.87 -12.67
N ALA A 22 0.30 -32.24 -12.13
CA ALA A 22 -0.48 -31.41 -11.22
C ALA A 22 0.26 -31.26 -9.88
N GLN A 23 1.08 -30.22 -9.72
CA GLN A 23 1.37 -29.69 -8.41
C GLN A 23 0.17 -28.80 -8.01
N THR A 24 -0.53 -29.20 -6.96
CA THR A 24 -1.55 -28.35 -6.32
C THR A 24 -0.85 -27.13 -5.78
N LEU A 25 -1.23 -25.94 -6.28
CA LEU A 25 -0.84 -24.68 -5.64
C LEU A 25 -1.36 -24.72 -4.20
N ASP A 26 -0.48 -24.49 -3.22
CA ASP A 26 -0.84 -24.49 -1.81
C ASP A 26 -2.05 -23.59 -1.56
N THR A 27 -2.93 -24.01 -0.64
CA THR A 27 -4.10 -23.22 -0.25
C THR A 27 -3.58 -21.94 0.42
N ILE A 28 -3.70 -20.81 -0.27
CA ILE A 28 -3.27 -19.52 0.25
C ILE A 28 -4.28 -19.06 1.29
N VAL A 29 -3.84 -18.89 2.54
CA VAL A 29 -4.64 -18.36 3.64
C VAL A 29 -4.61 -16.84 3.59
N VAL A 30 -5.76 -16.18 3.70
CA VAL A 30 -5.91 -14.72 3.69
C VAL A 30 -6.55 -14.26 5.00
N THR A 31 -5.98 -13.23 5.59
CA THR A 31 -6.50 -12.58 6.82
C THR A 31 -7.24 -11.28 6.51
N ALA A 32 -7.43 -10.99 5.24
CA ALA A 32 -8.11 -9.80 4.77
C ALA A 32 -9.57 -9.66 5.22
N THR A 33 -10.14 -10.71 5.81
CA THR A 33 -11.47 -10.74 6.45
C THR A 33 -11.41 -10.60 7.96
N ARG A 34 -10.26 -10.23 8.52
CA ARG A 34 -9.94 -10.15 9.98
C ARG A 34 -9.80 -11.49 10.70
N PHE A 35 -10.10 -12.61 10.07
CA PHE A 35 -9.81 -13.97 10.48
C PHE A 35 -9.15 -14.71 9.32
N GLU A 36 -8.40 -15.74 9.62
CA GLU A 36 -7.80 -16.57 8.57
C GLU A 36 -8.90 -17.31 7.79
N SER A 37 -8.85 -17.19 6.47
CA SER A 37 -9.74 -17.92 5.57
C SER A 37 -8.97 -18.32 4.32
N SER A 38 -9.37 -19.38 3.61
CA SER A 38 -8.74 -19.69 2.34
C SER A 38 -9.08 -18.63 1.29
N GLN A 39 -8.16 -18.37 0.36
CA GLN A 39 -8.39 -17.44 -0.75
C GLN A 39 -9.62 -17.85 -1.57
N GLN A 40 -9.87 -19.14 -1.65
CA GLN A 40 -11.02 -19.71 -2.37
C GLN A 40 -12.35 -19.45 -1.66
N GLU A 41 -12.33 -19.30 -0.33
CA GLU A 41 -13.53 -19.03 0.49
C GLU A 41 -13.97 -17.57 0.44
N ASN A 42 -13.15 -16.68 -0.07
CA ASN A 42 -13.47 -15.26 -0.16
C ASN A 42 -14.03 -14.92 -1.55
N PRO A 43 -15.24 -14.33 -1.63
CA PRO A 43 -15.79 -13.85 -2.90
C PRO A 43 -15.03 -12.62 -3.45
N ILE A 44 -14.11 -12.06 -2.69
CA ILE A 44 -13.31 -10.90 -3.10
C ILE A 44 -11.93 -11.39 -3.55
N ALA A 45 -11.43 -10.84 -4.68
CA ALA A 45 -10.11 -11.15 -5.20
C ALA A 45 -9.00 -10.63 -4.28
N ALA A 46 -8.44 -11.49 -3.44
CA ALA A 46 -7.21 -11.20 -2.73
C ALA A 46 -6.02 -11.63 -3.59
N GLN A 47 -5.10 -10.71 -3.85
CA GLN A 47 -3.80 -11.05 -4.41
C GLN A 47 -2.84 -11.32 -3.25
N VAL A 48 -2.07 -12.40 -3.35
CA VAL A 48 -1.04 -12.72 -2.36
C VAL A 48 0.33 -12.69 -3.02
N ILE A 49 1.29 -12.05 -2.37
CA ILE A 49 2.71 -12.05 -2.70
C ILE A 49 3.41 -12.83 -1.60
N THR A 50 4.03 -13.94 -1.93
CA THR A 50 4.68 -14.84 -0.97
C THR A 50 6.08 -14.37 -0.58
N ALA A 51 6.59 -14.88 0.56
CA ALA A 51 7.97 -14.64 0.99
C ALA A 51 8.99 -15.04 -0.08
N ASP A 52 8.74 -16.13 -0.84
CA ASP A 52 9.64 -16.59 -1.89
C ASP A 52 9.63 -15.66 -3.10
N GLU A 53 8.47 -15.15 -3.51
CA GLU A 53 8.39 -14.13 -4.55
C GLU A 53 9.15 -12.87 -4.14
N ILE A 54 8.98 -12.40 -2.89
CA ILE A 54 9.70 -11.25 -2.34
C ILE A 54 11.21 -11.49 -2.37
N ARG A 55 11.67 -12.62 -1.82
CA ARG A 55 13.08 -12.97 -1.71
C ARG A 55 13.76 -13.11 -3.08
N ASN A 56 13.06 -13.61 -4.08
CA ASN A 56 13.57 -13.83 -5.43
C ASN A 56 13.47 -12.59 -6.34
N SER A 57 12.72 -11.57 -5.94
CA SER A 57 12.61 -10.32 -6.69
C SER A 57 13.83 -9.42 -6.48
N ALA A 58 14.03 -8.46 -7.39
CA ALA A 58 15.02 -7.39 -7.22
C ALA A 58 14.54 -6.25 -6.30
N ALA A 59 13.36 -6.37 -5.69
CA ALA A 59 12.84 -5.38 -4.77
C ALA A 59 13.67 -5.33 -3.47
N THR A 60 13.94 -4.14 -2.98
CA THR A 60 14.77 -3.88 -1.81
C THR A 60 13.99 -3.30 -0.63
N THR A 61 12.76 -2.81 -0.89
CA THR A 61 11.82 -2.26 0.09
C THR A 61 10.41 -2.82 -0.13
N VAL A 62 9.55 -2.70 0.88
CA VAL A 62 8.13 -3.12 0.76
C VAL A 62 7.40 -2.31 -0.32
N GLY A 63 7.67 -1.00 -0.42
CA GLY A 63 7.09 -0.16 -1.47
C GLY A 63 7.44 -0.66 -2.88
N GLU A 64 8.69 -1.09 -3.10
CA GLU A 64 9.10 -1.70 -4.36
C GLU A 64 8.44 -3.05 -4.62
N VAL A 65 8.29 -3.91 -3.58
CA VAL A 65 7.53 -5.17 -3.70
C VAL A 65 6.11 -4.91 -4.17
N LEU A 66 5.42 -3.95 -3.55
CA LEU A 66 4.06 -3.57 -3.93
C LEU A 66 3.98 -3.05 -5.37
N ASN A 67 4.95 -2.25 -5.80
CA ASN A 67 4.99 -1.73 -7.16
C ASN A 67 5.32 -2.82 -8.19
N LYS A 68 6.41 -3.56 -7.99
CA LYS A 68 6.98 -4.54 -8.95
C LYS A 68 6.16 -5.83 -9.00
N LEU A 69 5.74 -6.36 -7.84
CA LEU A 69 5.02 -7.63 -7.73
C LEU A 69 3.51 -7.44 -7.51
N GLY A 70 3.12 -6.42 -6.76
CA GLY A 70 1.72 -6.16 -6.40
C GLY A 70 0.90 -5.43 -7.46
N GLY A 71 1.55 -4.79 -8.43
CA GLY A 71 0.86 -3.93 -9.38
C GLY A 71 0.22 -2.69 -8.73
N VAL A 72 0.67 -2.33 -7.52
CA VAL A 72 0.25 -1.10 -6.83
C VAL A 72 1.03 0.07 -7.43
N HIS A 73 0.35 1.15 -7.80
CA HIS A 73 1.07 2.33 -8.26
C HIS A 73 1.78 2.99 -7.07
N SER A 74 3.08 3.14 -7.19
CA SER A 74 3.87 3.96 -6.26
C SER A 74 4.65 5.01 -7.02
N ARG A 75 4.91 6.12 -6.39
CA ARG A 75 5.68 7.23 -6.93
C ARG A 75 6.62 7.77 -5.87
N ILE A 76 7.64 8.51 -6.27
CA ILE A 76 8.49 9.19 -5.29
C ILE A 76 7.64 10.15 -4.45
N ASN A 77 7.93 10.23 -3.16
CA ASN A 77 7.28 11.18 -2.28
C ASN A 77 7.66 12.62 -2.68
N PHE A 78 6.69 13.53 -2.70
CA PHE A 78 6.93 14.92 -3.12
C PHE A 78 7.86 15.70 -2.16
N VAL A 79 7.97 15.26 -0.90
CA VAL A 79 8.97 15.78 0.02
C VAL A 79 10.30 15.05 -0.07
N GLY A 80 10.36 13.87 -0.73
CA GLY A 80 11.57 13.10 -0.98
C GLY A 80 11.91 12.06 0.09
N THR A 81 11.00 11.77 1.03
CA THR A 81 11.19 10.70 2.03
C THR A 81 11.21 9.32 1.35
N PRO A 82 11.86 8.30 1.95
CA PRO A 82 11.96 6.96 1.35
C PRO A 82 10.62 6.21 1.27
N ASP A 83 9.61 6.63 2.04
CA ASP A 83 8.29 6.00 1.99
C ASP A 83 7.48 6.55 0.81
N SER A 84 7.23 5.67 -0.16
CA SER A 84 6.53 6.00 -1.40
C SER A 84 5.02 6.00 -1.21
N PRO A 85 4.32 7.04 -1.67
CA PRO A 85 2.86 7.03 -1.76
C PRO A 85 2.34 5.87 -2.62
N LEU A 86 1.28 5.23 -2.15
CA LEU A 86 0.62 4.11 -2.80
C LEU A 86 -0.71 4.54 -3.39
N ASP A 87 -1.03 4.08 -4.59
CA ASP A 87 -2.31 4.33 -5.23
C ASP A 87 -2.86 3.04 -5.85
N LEU A 88 -4.07 2.70 -5.47
CA LEU A 88 -4.90 1.69 -6.09
C LEU A 88 -6.10 2.38 -6.76
N ARG A 89 -6.41 1.98 -8.01
CA ARG A 89 -7.59 2.45 -8.75
C ARG A 89 -7.65 3.95 -9.05
N GLY A 90 -6.51 4.68 -8.96
CA GLY A 90 -6.35 5.99 -9.57
C GLY A 90 -6.86 7.18 -8.75
N PHE A 91 -6.57 7.27 -7.47
CA PHE A 91 -6.80 8.44 -6.63
C PHE A 91 -5.74 9.52 -6.78
N GLY A 92 -4.64 9.24 -7.52
CA GLY A 92 -3.59 10.20 -7.80
C GLY A 92 -2.93 10.72 -6.53
N MET A 93 -2.98 12.03 -6.28
CA MET A 93 -2.32 12.65 -5.14
C MET A 93 -2.84 12.11 -3.79
N THR A 94 -4.10 11.74 -3.70
CA THR A 94 -4.74 11.24 -2.47
C THR A 94 -4.76 9.71 -2.36
N GLY A 95 -3.94 9.00 -3.17
CA GLY A 95 -3.88 7.54 -3.18
C GLY A 95 -3.60 6.92 -1.81
N ASP A 96 -2.61 7.46 -1.06
CA ASP A 96 -2.25 6.99 0.27
C ASP A 96 -3.40 7.04 1.30
N GLN A 97 -4.20 8.11 1.23
CA GLN A 97 -5.32 8.30 2.16
C GLN A 97 -6.52 7.44 1.79
N ASN A 98 -6.53 6.86 0.59
CA ASN A 98 -7.57 5.97 0.09
C ASN A 98 -7.17 4.49 0.09
N THR A 99 -5.86 4.19 0.29
CA THR A 99 -5.29 2.85 0.37
C THR A 99 -4.89 2.53 1.81
N LEU A 100 -5.61 1.62 2.43
CA LEU A 100 -5.31 1.24 3.81
C LEU A 100 -4.13 0.25 3.87
N VAL A 101 -3.14 0.52 4.73
CA VAL A 101 -2.03 -0.38 4.98
C VAL A 101 -2.09 -0.91 6.41
N LEU A 102 -1.95 -2.23 6.52
CA LEU A 102 -1.97 -2.98 7.77
C LEU A 102 -0.68 -3.80 7.92
N VAL A 103 -0.26 -4.02 9.17
CA VAL A 103 0.72 -5.04 9.54
C VAL A 103 0.04 -5.98 10.54
N ASP A 104 -0.04 -7.25 10.20
CA ASP A 104 -0.74 -8.27 11.00
C ASP A 104 -2.16 -7.84 11.39
N GLY A 105 -2.90 -7.24 10.45
CA GLY A 105 -4.27 -6.75 10.65
C GLY A 105 -4.38 -5.40 11.37
N GLN A 106 -3.28 -4.81 11.83
CA GLN A 106 -3.28 -3.55 12.55
C GLN A 106 -2.87 -2.38 11.64
N ARG A 107 -3.64 -1.30 11.66
CA ARG A 107 -3.44 -0.13 10.82
C ARG A 107 -2.11 0.57 11.09
N ILE A 108 -1.35 0.82 10.03
CA ILE A 108 -0.14 1.65 10.03
C ILE A 108 -0.29 2.90 9.15
N SER A 109 -1.34 3.01 8.34
CA SER A 109 -1.68 4.26 7.63
C SER A 109 -1.95 5.38 8.63
N GLU A 110 -1.54 6.59 8.27
CA GLU A 110 -1.55 7.76 9.14
C GLU A 110 -2.86 8.56 9.04
N ASN A 111 -3.13 9.42 10.04
CA ASN A 111 -4.22 10.42 10.02
C ASN A 111 -3.67 11.84 9.76
N GLU A 112 -2.48 11.94 9.27
CA GLU A 112 -1.82 13.11 8.69
C GLU A 112 -1.40 12.85 7.25
N LEU A 113 -0.93 13.86 6.53
CA LEU A 113 -0.57 13.78 5.11
C LEU A 113 0.85 13.22 4.91
N VAL A 114 1.10 12.04 5.44
CA VAL A 114 2.35 11.28 5.26
C VAL A 114 2.03 9.85 4.81
N SER A 115 2.98 9.25 4.09
CA SER A 115 2.88 7.86 3.66
C SER A 115 3.05 6.89 4.82
N ALA A 116 2.44 5.70 4.71
CA ALA A 116 2.69 4.61 5.66
C ALA A 116 4.17 4.22 5.67
N ARG A 117 4.75 4.00 6.86
CA ARG A 117 6.18 3.70 7.04
C ARG A 117 6.51 2.27 6.63
N LEU A 118 6.51 2.04 5.32
CA LEU A 118 6.86 0.75 4.73
C LEU A 118 8.35 0.44 4.82
N SER A 119 9.19 1.47 4.84
CA SER A 119 10.65 1.36 4.99
C SER A 119 11.05 0.71 6.32
N ALA A 120 10.25 0.90 7.38
CA ALA A 120 10.49 0.34 8.70
C ALA A 120 10.16 -1.16 8.83
N ILE A 121 9.70 -1.81 7.77
CA ILE A 121 9.35 -3.24 7.77
C ILE A 121 10.43 -4.02 7.04
N PRO A 122 11.30 -4.77 7.74
CA PRO A 122 12.32 -5.59 7.10
C PRO A 122 11.68 -6.68 6.21
N LEU A 123 12.11 -6.79 4.94
CA LEU A 123 11.55 -7.77 4.00
C LEU A 123 11.65 -9.21 4.51
N ASP A 124 12.72 -9.53 5.27
CA ASP A 124 12.97 -10.87 5.79
C ASP A 124 11.97 -11.28 6.90
N SER A 125 11.31 -10.28 7.52
CA SER A 125 10.26 -10.51 8.53
C SER A 125 8.92 -10.92 7.92
N ILE A 126 8.73 -10.71 6.62
CA ILE A 126 7.46 -10.89 5.94
C ILE A 126 7.25 -12.36 5.54
N GLU A 127 6.07 -12.89 5.86
CA GLU A 127 5.59 -14.18 5.39
C GLU A 127 4.88 -14.03 4.04
N ARG A 128 3.99 -13.03 3.94
CA ARG A 128 3.25 -12.70 2.72
C ARG A 128 2.68 -11.29 2.78
N ILE A 129 2.33 -10.75 1.62
CA ILE A 129 1.57 -9.51 1.50
C ILE A 129 0.26 -9.81 0.80
N GLU A 130 -0.85 -9.40 1.39
CA GLU A 130 -2.20 -9.58 0.88
C GLU A 130 -2.72 -8.23 0.37
N ILE A 131 -3.20 -8.16 -0.86
CA ILE A 131 -3.73 -6.96 -1.48
C ILE A 131 -5.18 -7.22 -1.89
N LEU A 132 -6.11 -6.54 -1.23
CA LEU A 132 -7.53 -6.51 -1.61
C LEU A 132 -7.82 -5.20 -2.31
N ARG A 133 -8.31 -5.27 -3.54
CA ARG A 133 -8.72 -4.09 -4.29
C ARG A 133 -10.19 -3.80 -4.08
N GLY A 134 -10.54 -2.49 -4.11
CA GLY A 134 -11.88 -2.01 -3.88
C GLY A 134 -12.26 -1.82 -2.41
N SER A 135 -13.51 -1.53 -2.13
CA SER A 135 -13.99 -1.13 -0.80
C SER A 135 -13.64 -2.16 0.30
N GLY A 136 -12.88 -1.73 1.31
CA GLY A 136 -12.59 -2.47 2.53
C GLY A 136 -13.22 -1.85 3.78
N SER A 137 -14.04 -0.81 3.62
CA SER A 137 -14.51 0.01 4.76
C SER A 137 -15.47 -0.69 5.69
N VAL A 138 -16.13 -1.78 5.30
CA VAL A 138 -16.96 -2.58 6.21
C VAL A 138 -16.13 -3.10 7.37
N LEU A 139 -14.98 -3.70 7.06
CA LEU A 139 -14.11 -4.28 8.08
C LEU A 139 -13.16 -3.26 8.73
N TYR A 140 -12.66 -2.29 7.96
CA TYR A 140 -11.54 -1.45 8.40
C TYR A 140 -11.86 0.04 8.53
N GLY A 141 -13.06 0.50 8.13
CA GLY A 141 -13.50 1.89 8.26
C GLY A 141 -12.85 2.85 7.27
N SER A 142 -12.57 4.06 7.73
CA SER A 142 -12.06 5.16 6.93
C SER A 142 -10.73 4.85 6.24
N GLY A 143 -10.57 5.28 4.96
CA GLY A 143 -9.32 5.19 4.20
C GLY A 143 -9.14 3.88 3.42
N ALA A 144 -10.08 2.93 3.49
CA ALA A 144 -10.07 1.70 2.70
C ALA A 144 -10.98 1.80 1.47
N SER A 145 -10.92 2.93 0.74
CA SER A 145 -11.80 3.17 -0.42
C SER A 145 -11.28 2.49 -1.69
N SER A 146 -9.99 2.55 -1.94
CA SER A 146 -9.35 1.93 -3.12
C SER A 146 -8.96 0.48 -2.88
N GLY A 147 -8.66 0.14 -1.64
CA GLY A 147 -8.23 -1.20 -1.23
C GLY A 147 -7.55 -1.25 0.13
N THR A 148 -7.18 -2.47 0.49
CA THR A 148 -6.44 -2.78 1.72
C THR A 148 -5.22 -3.62 1.38
N ILE A 149 -4.08 -3.25 1.94
CA ILE A 149 -2.82 -3.99 1.87
C ILE A 149 -2.51 -4.48 3.27
N ASN A 150 -2.41 -5.80 3.47
CA ASN A 150 -2.08 -6.39 4.76
C ASN A 150 -0.75 -7.13 4.66
N ILE A 151 0.24 -6.70 5.43
CA ILE A 151 1.57 -7.30 5.50
C ILE A 151 1.57 -8.25 6.66
N ILE A 152 1.68 -9.54 6.38
CA ILE A 152 1.69 -10.60 7.39
C ILE A 152 3.14 -10.96 7.70
N THR A 153 3.48 -10.91 8.99
CA THR A 153 4.81 -11.25 9.47
C THR A 153 4.89 -12.72 9.86
N ARG A 154 6.08 -13.32 9.74
CA ARG A 154 6.30 -14.73 10.06
C ARG A 154 6.00 -15.04 11.52
N SER A 155 5.26 -16.09 11.78
CA SER A 155 5.06 -16.63 13.14
C SER A 155 6.24 -17.46 13.59
N ALA A 156 6.54 -17.44 14.89
CA ALA A 156 7.52 -18.30 15.51
C ALA A 156 6.91 -19.45 16.35
N LEU A 157 5.58 -19.53 16.47
CA LEU A 157 4.94 -20.61 17.20
C LEU A 157 5.21 -21.95 16.51
N GLY A 158 5.76 -22.91 17.25
CA GLY A 158 6.15 -24.21 16.71
C GLY A 158 7.37 -24.19 15.77
N ALA A 159 8.00 -23.03 15.59
CA ALA A 159 9.15 -22.92 14.69
C ALA A 159 10.43 -23.48 15.34
N PRO A 160 11.27 -24.24 14.62
CA PRO A 160 12.59 -24.60 15.11
C PRO A 160 13.45 -23.34 15.30
N LEU A 161 14.51 -23.50 16.11
CA LEU A 161 15.52 -22.46 16.21
C LEU A 161 16.09 -22.18 14.82
N SER A 162 16.00 -20.94 14.40
CA SER A 162 16.48 -20.49 13.09
C SER A 162 16.76 -18.99 13.12
N GLY A 163 17.65 -18.57 12.25
CA GLY A 163 17.92 -17.15 12.10
C GLY A 163 18.61 -16.86 10.78
N ASN A 164 18.79 -15.57 10.54
CA ASN A 164 19.58 -15.09 9.41
C ASN A 164 20.30 -13.82 9.79
N VAL A 165 21.49 -13.65 9.22
CA VAL A 165 22.21 -12.38 9.20
C VAL A 165 22.51 -12.08 7.74
N SER A 166 22.20 -10.87 7.29
CA SER A 166 22.47 -10.46 5.92
C SER A 166 23.13 -9.09 5.88
N ALA A 167 24.07 -8.94 4.94
CA ALA A 167 24.70 -7.68 4.62
C ALA A 167 24.51 -7.39 3.13
N ARG A 168 24.21 -6.14 2.79
CA ARG A 168 24.07 -5.66 1.42
C ARG A 168 24.84 -4.36 1.26
N VAL A 169 25.66 -4.28 0.21
CA VAL A 169 26.42 -3.10 -0.17
C VAL A 169 26.17 -2.78 -1.64
N GLY A 170 26.24 -1.52 -2.03
CA GLY A 170 25.92 -1.17 -3.42
C GLY A 170 26.20 0.27 -3.79
N SER A 171 25.65 0.67 -4.91
CA SER A 171 25.73 2.04 -5.43
C SER A 171 25.21 3.06 -4.41
N HIS A 172 25.75 4.27 -4.46
CA HIS A 172 25.37 5.39 -3.58
C HIS A 172 25.64 5.12 -2.09
N ASP A 173 26.80 4.53 -1.81
CA ASP A 173 27.24 4.18 -0.46
C ASP A 173 26.20 3.36 0.34
N LEU A 174 25.44 2.53 -0.38
CA LEU A 174 24.46 1.64 0.23
C LEU A 174 25.15 0.65 1.17
N SER A 175 24.71 0.65 2.41
CA SER A 175 25.05 -0.34 3.44
C SER A 175 23.76 -0.72 4.18
N ASP A 176 23.40 -2.00 4.18
CA ASP A 176 22.19 -2.50 4.82
C ASP A 176 22.52 -3.82 5.54
N LEU A 177 22.49 -3.78 6.85
CA LEU A 177 22.72 -4.91 7.74
C LEU A 177 21.40 -5.32 8.37
N ARG A 178 21.06 -6.61 8.27
CA ARG A 178 19.83 -7.16 8.83
C ARG A 178 20.12 -8.40 9.65
N GLY A 179 19.35 -8.60 10.71
CA GLY A 179 19.34 -9.80 11.50
C GLY A 179 17.94 -10.24 11.84
N GLY A 180 17.67 -11.53 11.69
CA GLY A 180 16.43 -12.18 12.05
C GLY A 180 16.70 -13.38 12.95
N PHE A 181 15.89 -13.54 13.99
CA PHE A 181 15.94 -14.67 14.90
C PHE A 181 14.53 -15.19 15.17
N ARG A 182 14.39 -16.50 15.19
CA ARG A 182 13.12 -17.16 15.46
C ARG A 182 13.37 -18.45 16.22
N ALA A 183 12.67 -18.61 17.32
CA ALA A 183 12.68 -19.84 18.13
C ALA A 183 11.29 -20.10 18.70
N GLY A 184 10.90 -21.34 18.80
CA GLY A 184 9.62 -21.71 19.38
C GLY A 184 9.53 -23.17 19.77
N GLY A 185 8.53 -23.44 20.62
CA GLY A 185 8.09 -24.77 21.00
C GLY A 185 6.61 -24.93 20.68
N GLU A 186 6.03 -26.03 21.13
CA GLU A 186 4.60 -26.35 20.86
C GLU A 186 3.62 -25.24 21.30
N ARG A 187 3.97 -24.49 22.36
CA ARG A 187 3.08 -23.51 22.99
C ARG A 187 3.64 -22.09 23.06
N TRP A 188 4.82 -21.85 22.57
CA TRP A 188 5.43 -20.53 22.57
C TRP A 188 6.27 -20.29 21.32
N GLY A 189 6.45 -19.03 20.97
CA GLY A 189 7.33 -18.61 19.88
C GLY A 189 7.85 -17.22 20.12
N LEU A 190 9.14 -17.01 19.84
CA LEU A 190 9.82 -15.72 19.89
C LEU A 190 10.40 -15.41 18.53
N ARG A 191 10.11 -14.21 18.01
CA ARG A 191 10.70 -13.65 16.80
C ARG A 191 11.28 -12.28 17.11
N LEU A 192 12.50 -12.04 16.64
CA LEU A 192 13.19 -10.76 16.70
C LEU A 192 13.75 -10.42 15.33
N ASN A 193 13.68 -9.15 14.94
CA ASN A 193 14.30 -8.63 13.72
C ASN A 193 14.92 -7.27 14.00
N ALA A 194 16.06 -7.00 13.36
CA ALA A 194 16.71 -5.70 13.39
C ALA A 194 17.27 -5.37 12.00
N GLN A 195 17.31 -4.09 11.66
CA GLN A 195 17.92 -3.59 10.44
C GLN A 195 18.60 -2.26 10.70
N ARG A 196 19.74 -2.08 10.04
CA ARG A 196 20.41 -0.79 9.91
C ARG A 196 20.74 -0.53 8.45
N LEU A 197 20.05 0.47 7.88
CA LEU A 197 20.22 0.89 6.49
C LEU A 197 20.84 2.27 6.43
N ARG A 198 21.82 2.45 5.56
CA ARG A 198 22.38 3.74 5.18
C ARG A 198 22.60 3.80 3.69
N THR A 199 22.30 4.94 3.09
CA THR A 199 22.55 5.20 1.67
C THR A 199 22.54 6.70 1.42
N ASP A 200 23.41 7.18 0.54
CA ASP A 200 23.37 8.55 0.06
C ASP A 200 22.29 8.75 -1.02
N ASN A 201 21.71 7.64 -1.53
CA ASN A 201 20.78 7.64 -2.67
C ASN A 201 21.37 8.33 -3.91
N TYR A 202 20.55 8.47 -4.97
CA TYR A 202 21.01 8.97 -6.26
C TYR A 202 21.29 10.48 -6.29
N ARG A 203 20.49 11.27 -5.55
CA ARG A 203 20.55 12.73 -5.59
C ARG A 203 21.44 13.32 -4.51
N ASP A 204 21.93 14.53 -4.74
CA ASP A 204 22.59 15.32 -3.71
C ASP A 204 21.57 15.72 -2.64
N ASN A 205 21.98 15.81 -1.36
CA ASN A 205 21.10 15.98 -0.21
C ASN A 205 19.93 14.99 -0.18
N ASN A 206 20.21 13.70 -0.38
CA ASN A 206 19.20 12.65 -0.37
C ASN A 206 19.58 11.45 0.53
N ARG A 207 20.53 11.62 1.42
CA ARG A 207 20.96 10.58 2.37
C ARG A 207 19.79 10.09 3.19
N SER A 208 19.69 8.78 3.36
CA SER A 208 18.74 8.12 4.24
C SER A 208 19.45 7.18 5.19
N GLU A 209 19.12 7.29 6.47
CA GLU A 209 19.52 6.37 7.52
C GLU A 209 18.26 5.83 8.19
N LEU A 210 18.22 4.52 8.44
CA LEU A 210 17.10 3.86 9.06
C LEU A 210 17.60 2.75 9.98
N ASP A 211 17.27 2.86 11.25
CA ASP A 211 17.46 1.81 12.25
C ASP A 211 16.09 1.28 12.65
N THR A 212 15.87 -0.05 12.58
CA THR A 212 14.62 -0.68 12.99
C THR A 212 14.85 -1.86 13.90
N ALA A 213 13.94 -2.06 14.84
CA ALA A 213 13.86 -3.27 15.66
C ALA A 213 12.40 -3.69 15.82
N SER A 214 12.13 -4.97 15.71
CA SER A 214 10.79 -5.52 15.96
C SER A 214 10.84 -6.91 16.55
N GLY A 215 9.79 -7.28 17.28
CA GLY A 215 9.69 -8.61 17.86
C GLY A 215 8.27 -8.98 18.21
N GLU A 216 8.04 -10.29 18.36
CA GLU A 216 6.79 -10.86 18.83
C GLU A 216 7.12 -12.03 19.76
N LEU A 217 6.48 -12.04 20.92
CA LEU A 217 6.38 -13.19 21.81
C LEU A 217 4.95 -13.69 21.75
N ARG A 218 4.77 -14.94 21.32
CA ARG A 218 3.45 -15.58 21.14
C ARG A 218 3.37 -16.82 22.02
N PHE A 219 2.25 -16.96 22.69
CA PHE A 219 1.85 -18.16 23.40
C PHE A 219 0.55 -18.67 22.80
N GLY A 220 0.43 -19.97 22.57
CA GLY A 220 -0.78 -20.52 21.97
C GLY A 220 -0.78 -22.02 21.85
N ASP A 221 -1.89 -22.53 21.35
CA ASP A 221 -2.13 -23.92 21.02
C ASP A 221 -2.95 -23.99 19.71
N ARG A 222 -3.56 -25.16 19.43
CA ARG A 222 -4.39 -25.37 18.23
C ARG A 222 -5.68 -24.54 18.22
N ASP A 223 -6.13 -24.09 19.40
CA ASP A 223 -7.40 -23.38 19.56
C ASP A 223 -7.22 -21.87 19.71
N GLY A 224 -5.98 -21.36 19.71
CA GLY A 224 -5.77 -19.92 19.74
C GLY A 224 -4.41 -19.50 20.30
N PHE A 225 -4.24 -18.19 20.40
CA PHE A 225 -2.99 -17.60 20.85
C PHE A 225 -3.20 -16.27 21.58
N VAL A 226 -2.17 -15.87 22.32
CA VAL A 226 -1.93 -14.49 22.77
C VAL A 226 -0.53 -14.08 22.31
N ALA A 227 -0.41 -12.92 21.71
CA ALA A 227 0.85 -12.38 21.19
C ALA A 227 1.08 -10.97 21.68
N LEU A 228 2.28 -10.72 22.18
CA LEU A 228 2.81 -9.39 22.49
C LEU A 228 3.82 -9.03 21.41
N ALA A 229 3.62 -7.92 20.74
CA ALA A 229 4.54 -7.46 19.71
C ALA A 229 4.97 -6.02 19.95
N PHE A 230 6.20 -5.73 19.55
CA PHE A 230 6.74 -4.37 19.51
C PHE A 230 7.40 -4.09 18.16
N SER A 231 7.44 -2.84 17.78
CA SER A 231 8.32 -2.32 16.72
C SER A 231 8.77 -0.92 17.07
N ALA A 232 10.02 -0.61 16.72
CA ALA A 232 10.61 0.71 16.86
C ALA A 232 11.44 1.04 15.62
N ASP A 233 11.43 2.30 15.21
CA ASP A 233 12.24 2.79 14.12
C ASP A 233 12.74 4.20 14.38
N ASP A 234 13.93 4.50 13.86
CA ASP A 234 14.55 5.82 13.80
C ASP A 234 14.98 6.05 12.35
N GLN A 235 14.44 7.09 11.73
CA GLN A 235 14.69 7.44 10.35
C GLN A 235 15.18 8.89 10.25
N ASN A 236 16.31 9.07 9.57
CA ASN A 236 16.85 10.37 9.22
C ASN A 236 16.96 10.46 7.70
N SER A 237 16.34 11.47 7.09
CA SER A 237 16.27 11.62 5.64
C SER A 237 16.60 13.04 5.22
N ARG A 238 17.50 13.18 4.26
CA ARG A 238 17.76 14.44 3.56
C ARG A 238 16.83 14.56 2.36
N LEU A 239 16.36 15.78 2.11
CA LEU A 239 15.32 16.07 1.13
C LEU A 239 15.87 16.95 0.00
N PRO A 240 16.05 16.40 -1.21
CA PRO A 240 16.73 17.11 -2.32
C PRO A 240 15.87 18.14 -3.05
N GLY A 241 14.55 18.17 -2.81
CA GLY A 241 13.61 19.00 -3.54
C GLY A 241 13.45 18.63 -5.01
N ALA A 242 12.58 19.33 -5.71
CA ALA A 242 12.29 19.09 -7.13
C ALA A 242 13.36 19.72 -8.06
N ARG A 243 13.39 19.26 -9.32
CA ARG A 243 14.23 19.84 -10.39
C ARG A 243 13.33 20.43 -11.47
N SER A 244 13.67 21.63 -11.93
CA SER A 244 13.02 22.24 -13.10
C SER A 244 13.34 21.45 -14.39
N GLU A 245 12.58 21.66 -15.45
CA GLU A 245 12.82 21.00 -16.73
C GLU A 245 14.25 21.22 -17.27
N ALA A 246 14.79 22.42 -17.12
CA ALA A 246 16.17 22.73 -17.51
C ALA A 246 17.18 21.94 -16.67
N GLN A 247 17.00 21.90 -15.36
CA GLN A 247 17.84 21.16 -14.43
C GLN A 247 17.78 19.64 -14.62
N LEU A 248 16.62 19.09 -15.01
CA LEU A 248 16.50 17.66 -15.35
C LEU A 248 17.41 17.27 -16.52
N ARG A 249 17.77 18.22 -17.41
CA ARG A 249 18.66 18.01 -18.56
C ARG A 249 20.13 18.25 -18.20
N SER A 250 20.44 19.33 -17.49
CA SER A 250 21.82 19.77 -17.21
C SER A 250 22.41 19.16 -15.94
N ASP A 251 21.62 19.09 -14.88
CA ASP A 251 22.05 18.60 -13.55
C ASP A 251 20.89 17.88 -12.85
N ARG A 252 20.73 16.62 -13.20
CA ARG A 252 19.64 15.77 -12.68
C ARG A 252 19.85 15.38 -11.24
N ARG A 253 21.08 15.31 -10.74
CA ARG A 253 21.42 14.88 -9.39
C ARG A 253 21.30 16.01 -8.36
N GLY A 254 21.55 17.22 -8.73
CA GLY A 254 21.64 18.35 -7.81
C GLY A 254 20.42 18.51 -6.90
N ALA A 255 20.64 19.05 -5.72
CA ALA A 255 19.58 19.42 -4.79
C ALA A 255 19.05 20.81 -5.09
N ALA A 256 17.73 21.01 -5.03
CA ALA A 256 17.09 22.32 -4.98
C ALA A 256 17.00 22.83 -3.55
N THR A 257 17.00 21.94 -2.58
CA THR A 257 16.91 22.19 -1.13
C THR A 257 18.08 21.49 -0.42
N PRO A 258 19.28 22.09 -0.37
CA PRO A 258 20.47 21.43 0.16
C PRO A 258 20.47 21.23 1.68
N ASP A 259 19.59 21.92 2.39
CA ASP A 259 19.53 21.90 3.87
C ASP A 259 18.32 21.14 4.41
N ASP A 260 17.33 20.83 3.57
CA ASP A 260 16.07 20.22 3.99
C ASP A 260 16.28 18.79 4.51
N TYR A 261 15.53 18.46 5.57
CA TYR A 261 15.54 17.13 6.17
C TYR A 261 14.20 16.76 6.80
N PHE A 262 14.02 15.47 7.01
CA PHE A 262 12.94 14.87 7.75
C PHE A 262 13.47 13.75 8.65
N ASP A 263 13.34 13.95 9.95
CA ASP A 263 13.74 12.96 10.97
C ASP A 263 12.49 12.48 11.69
N SER A 264 12.40 11.18 11.93
CA SER A 264 11.21 10.63 12.58
C SER A 264 11.54 9.38 13.37
N ARG A 265 10.96 9.28 14.57
CA ARG A 265 11.02 8.13 15.47
C ARG A 265 9.63 7.62 15.75
N SER A 266 9.44 6.30 15.69
CA SER A 266 8.16 5.70 16.01
C SER A 266 8.35 4.46 16.87
N GLN A 267 7.41 4.23 17.80
CA GLN A 267 7.33 3.04 18.63
C GLN A 267 5.90 2.51 18.60
N ARG A 268 5.74 1.21 18.50
CA ARG A 268 4.45 0.55 18.56
C ARG A 268 4.51 -0.67 19.47
N PHE A 269 3.53 -0.79 20.34
CA PHE A 269 3.28 -1.98 21.14
C PHE A 269 1.89 -2.50 20.84
N SER A 270 1.74 -3.83 20.78
CA SER A 270 0.46 -4.45 20.55
C SER A 270 0.28 -5.75 21.31
N LEU A 271 -0.96 -5.98 21.75
CA LEU A 271 -1.46 -7.22 22.29
C LEU A 271 -2.49 -7.75 21.31
N ARG A 272 -2.33 -8.99 20.86
CA ARG A 272 -3.30 -9.70 20.01
C ARG A 272 -3.67 -11.01 20.69
N GLY A 273 -4.94 -11.34 20.68
CA GLY A 273 -5.42 -12.61 21.20
C GLY A 273 -6.53 -13.17 20.36
N GLU A 274 -6.51 -14.48 20.18
CA GLU A 274 -7.57 -15.24 19.52
C GLU A 274 -7.78 -16.55 20.25
N ARG A 275 -9.06 -16.94 20.47
CA ARG A 275 -9.42 -18.21 21.10
C ARG A 275 -10.66 -18.79 20.46
N ARG A 276 -10.56 -20.01 19.99
CA ARG A 276 -11.66 -20.82 19.50
C ARG A 276 -12.34 -21.56 20.66
N LEU A 277 -13.64 -21.46 20.72
CA LEU A 277 -14.51 -22.07 21.72
C LEU A 277 -15.68 -22.78 21.00
N GLY A 278 -15.43 -23.99 20.50
CA GLY A 278 -16.37 -24.69 19.64
C GLY A 278 -16.60 -23.98 18.32
N GLU A 279 -17.83 -23.53 18.08
CA GLU A 279 -18.22 -22.77 16.88
C GLU A 279 -17.86 -21.28 16.94
N LEU A 280 -17.49 -20.78 18.12
CA LEU A 280 -17.13 -19.38 18.33
C LEU A 280 -15.61 -19.20 18.34
N THR A 281 -15.13 -18.16 17.67
CA THR A 281 -13.76 -17.65 17.81
C THR A 281 -13.82 -16.22 18.32
N LEU A 282 -13.24 -15.98 19.48
CA LEU A 282 -13.12 -14.65 20.08
C LEU A 282 -11.75 -14.08 19.71
N ALA A 283 -11.69 -12.81 19.32
CA ALA A 283 -10.43 -12.13 19.06
C ALA A 283 -10.43 -10.70 19.62
N LEU A 284 -9.24 -10.26 20.04
CA LEU A 284 -9.02 -8.92 20.57
C LEU A 284 -7.66 -8.42 20.10
N ASP A 285 -7.65 -7.22 19.49
CA ASP A 285 -6.44 -6.49 19.18
C ASP A 285 -6.41 -5.16 19.96
N ILE A 286 -5.30 -4.90 20.63
CA ILE A 286 -5.01 -3.62 21.28
C ILE A 286 -3.66 -3.15 20.76
N ALA A 287 -3.55 -1.88 20.37
CA ALA A 287 -2.26 -1.30 19.99
C ALA A 287 -2.14 0.15 20.47
N ARG A 288 -0.90 0.51 20.81
CA ARG A 288 -0.47 1.88 21.04
C ARG A 288 0.71 2.17 20.14
N ARG A 289 0.66 3.32 19.42
CA ARG A 289 1.77 3.85 18.63
C ARG A 289 2.00 5.29 19.03
N ASP A 290 3.25 5.64 19.22
CA ASP A 290 3.74 6.99 19.45
C ASP A 290 4.79 7.31 18.39
N LYS A 291 4.69 8.50 17.77
CA LYS A 291 5.61 8.99 16.72
C LYS A 291 5.98 10.43 17.00
N ARG A 292 7.25 10.75 16.78
CA ARG A 292 7.79 12.11 16.73
C ARG A 292 8.45 12.34 15.38
N ALA A 293 8.28 13.53 14.84
CA ALA A 293 8.91 13.92 13.59
C ALA A 293 9.35 15.39 13.64
N ASP A 294 10.55 15.63 13.13
CA ASP A 294 11.10 16.96 12.90
C ASP A 294 11.30 17.15 11.39
N MET A 295 10.76 18.23 10.83
CA MET A 295 10.90 18.55 9.41
C MET A 295 11.40 19.98 9.24
N PHE A 296 12.55 20.11 8.58
CA PHE A 296 13.11 21.39 8.19
C PHE A 296 12.96 21.61 6.69
N ASN A 297 12.40 22.76 6.32
CA ASN A 297 12.30 23.19 4.93
C ASN A 297 12.89 24.60 4.81
N ASN A 298 13.75 24.78 3.83
CA ASN A 298 14.36 26.07 3.48
C ASN A 298 13.97 26.45 2.06
N THR A 299 13.37 27.61 1.91
CA THR A 299 12.90 28.16 0.63
C THR A 299 13.42 29.57 0.42
N ALA A 300 13.28 30.12 -0.79
CA ALA A 300 13.61 31.52 -1.07
C ALA A 300 12.76 32.53 -0.25
N TRP A 301 11.65 32.08 0.35
CA TRP A 301 10.72 32.90 1.13
C TRP A 301 10.99 32.86 2.64
N GLY A 302 11.84 31.96 3.09
CA GLY A 302 12.13 31.68 4.48
C GLY A 302 12.19 30.21 4.78
N SER A 303 12.41 29.86 6.04
CA SER A 303 12.49 28.48 6.51
C SER A 303 11.39 28.15 7.50
N THR A 304 11.10 26.85 7.62
CA THR A 304 10.22 26.29 8.65
C THR A 304 10.90 25.11 9.33
N LEU A 305 10.72 25.02 10.66
CA LEU A 305 11.05 23.83 11.45
C LEU A 305 9.77 23.36 12.14
N ALA A 306 9.19 22.29 11.66
CA ALA A 306 8.02 21.67 12.23
C ALA A 306 8.41 20.52 13.15
N LYS A 307 7.87 20.50 14.37
CA LYS A 307 7.99 19.41 15.33
C LYS A 307 6.61 18.82 15.58
N THR A 308 6.48 17.54 15.33
CA THR A 308 5.18 16.87 15.38
C THR A 308 5.22 15.68 16.33
N ASP A 309 4.29 15.61 17.26
CA ASP A 309 4.04 14.48 18.14
C ASP A 309 2.68 13.84 17.80
N VAL A 310 2.67 12.54 17.57
CA VAL A 310 1.45 11.77 17.23
C VAL A 310 1.31 10.58 18.16
N GLY A 311 0.11 10.40 18.71
CA GLY A 311 -0.24 9.25 19.52
C GLY A 311 -1.50 8.55 19.02
N VAL A 312 -1.48 7.21 18.88
CA VAL A 312 -2.63 6.42 18.43
C VAL A 312 -2.86 5.24 19.36
N THR A 313 -4.07 5.11 19.89
CA THR A 313 -4.50 3.93 20.64
C THR A 313 -5.68 3.30 19.92
N THR A 314 -5.66 1.98 19.73
CA THR A 314 -6.75 1.21 19.10
C THR A 314 -7.14 0.02 19.94
N VAL A 315 -8.44 -0.31 19.95
CA VAL A 315 -9.00 -1.51 20.57
C VAL A 315 -10.04 -2.09 19.62
N SER A 316 -9.91 -3.38 19.28
CA SER A 316 -10.76 -4.03 18.27
C SER A 316 -11.17 -5.45 18.70
N PRO A 317 -12.18 -5.59 19.58
CA PRO A 317 -12.77 -6.89 19.88
C PRO A 317 -13.65 -7.38 18.73
N ARG A 318 -13.64 -8.70 18.48
CA ARG A 318 -14.49 -9.33 17.48
C ARG A 318 -14.79 -10.79 17.81
N VAL A 319 -15.88 -11.26 17.28
CA VAL A 319 -16.35 -12.64 17.39
C VAL A 319 -16.64 -13.16 16.00
N LEU A 320 -16.19 -14.36 15.72
CA LEU A 320 -16.59 -15.15 14.58
C LEU A 320 -17.41 -16.35 15.07
N TRP A 321 -18.61 -16.49 14.55
CA TRP A 321 -19.42 -17.68 14.71
C TRP A 321 -19.41 -18.47 13.40
N GLN A 322 -18.92 -19.71 13.46
CA GLN A 322 -18.83 -20.63 12.32
C GLN A 322 -19.68 -21.86 12.61
N THR A 323 -20.64 -22.12 11.77
CA THR A 323 -21.48 -23.29 11.88
C THR A 323 -21.81 -23.88 10.51
N ARG A 324 -22.31 -25.10 10.51
CA ARG A 324 -22.75 -25.79 9.31
C ARG A 324 -24.19 -26.28 9.47
N PHE A 325 -25.02 -25.90 8.54
CA PHE A 325 -26.39 -26.39 8.42
C PHE A 325 -26.49 -27.21 7.13
N ASP A 326 -26.51 -28.54 7.20
CA ASP A 326 -26.47 -29.45 6.05
C ASP A 326 -25.29 -29.11 5.11
N GLN A 327 -25.59 -28.59 3.91
CA GLN A 327 -24.59 -28.21 2.90
C GLN A 327 -24.25 -26.72 2.88
N VAL A 328 -24.69 -25.97 3.90
CA VAL A 328 -24.42 -24.53 4.03
C VAL A 328 -23.39 -24.31 5.13
N LEU A 329 -22.23 -23.78 4.78
CA LEU A 329 -21.30 -23.22 5.73
C LEU A 329 -21.69 -21.76 6.00
N TYR A 330 -21.86 -21.41 7.24
CA TYR A 330 -22.23 -20.06 7.68
C TYR A 330 -21.20 -19.48 8.61
N ASN A 331 -20.69 -18.29 8.25
CA ASN A 331 -19.76 -17.52 9.07
C ASN A 331 -20.38 -16.16 9.37
N LEU A 332 -20.53 -15.83 10.64
CA LEU A 332 -20.94 -14.51 11.10
C LEU A 332 -19.81 -13.86 11.88
N THR A 333 -19.27 -12.77 11.35
CA THR A 333 -18.30 -11.92 12.05
C THR A 333 -19.02 -10.70 12.61
N VAL A 334 -18.89 -10.45 13.91
CA VAL A 334 -19.36 -9.22 14.59
C VAL A 334 -18.18 -8.60 15.31
N GLY A 335 -18.03 -7.30 15.18
CA GLY A 335 -16.94 -6.61 15.87
C GLY A 335 -17.22 -5.15 16.14
N ALA A 336 -16.38 -4.60 17.00
CA ALA A 336 -16.34 -3.18 17.32
C ALA A 336 -14.91 -2.66 17.20
N ASP A 337 -14.77 -1.42 16.78
CA ASP A 337 -13.50 -0.72 16.75
C ASP A 337 -13.60 0.56 17.56
N TRP A 338 -12.60 0.79 18.39
CA TRP A 338 -12.39 2.06 19.05
C TRP A 338 -10.98 2.55 18.74
N SER A 339 -10.84 3.84 18.38
CA SER A 339 -9.54 4.47 18.24
C SER A 339 -9.53 5.88 18.79
N HIS A 340 -8.39 6.26 19.33
CA HIS A 340 -8.09 7.60 19.80
C HIS A 340 -6.74 8.04 19.23
N TRP A 341 -6.77 9.08 18.43
CA TRP A 341 -5.61 9.71 17.81
C TRP A 341 -5.42 11.13 18.37
N THR A 342 -4.19 11.49 18.65
CA THR A 342 -3.76 12.81 19.10
C THR A 342 -2.62 13.31 18.22
N TYR A 343 -2.58 14.60 18.02
CA TYR A 343 -1.60 15.30 17.19
C TYR A 343 -1.28 16.65 17.82
N ASP A 344 -0.01 16.95 17.96
CA ASP A 344 0.50 18.24 18.34
C ASP A 344 1.63 18.63 17.38
N ASN A 345 1.58 19.85 16.83
CA ASN A 345 2.56 20.36 15.87
C ASN A 345 2.94 21.80 16.25
N ASP A 346 4.22 22.00 16.50
CA ASP A 346 4.84 23.31 16.68
C ASP A 346 5.76 23.59 15.49
N THR A 347 5.43 24.60 14.69
CA THR A 347 6.20 25.02 13.53
C THR A 347 6.74 26.44 13.74
N ALA A 348 8.03 26.52 13.97
CA ALA A 348 8.77 27.81 13.94
C ALA A 348 9.01 28.20 12.46
N ALA A 349 8.92 29.50 12.17
CA ALA A 349 9.11 30.04 10.83
C ALA A 349 9.95 31.28 10.80
N THR A 350 10.63 31.54 9.67
CA THR A 350 11.40 32.75 9.38
C THR A 350 10.96 33.36 8.04
N GLY A 351 11.32 34.61 7.78
CA GLY A 351 11.02 35.30 6.53
C GLY A 351 9.51 35.50 6.33
N PHE A 352 8.99 35.12 5.17
CA PHE A 352 7.57 35.21 4.84
C PHE A 352 6.79 33.92 5.13
N MET A 353 7.41 32.92 5.75
CA MET A 353 6.74 31.70 6.13
C MET A 353 5.90 31.93 7.39
N SER A 354 4.82 31.15 7.54
CA SER A 354 3.93 31.24 8.71
C SER A 354 4.30 30.19 9.75
N ALA A 355 4.46 30.65 10.99
CA ALA A 355 4.52 29.77 12.14
C ALA A 355 3.14 29.12 12.38
N LEU A 356 3.11 27.94 13.00
CA LEU A 356 1.90 27.18 13.28
C LEU A 356 2.05 26.50 14.65
N ASP A 357 1.06 26.64 15.52
CA ASP A 357 0.96 25.90 16.77
C ASP A 357 -0.41 25.21 16.82
N GLU A 358 -0.45 23.96 16.37
CA GLU A 358 -1.68 23.25 16.11
C GLU A 358 -1.80 21.96 16.93
N SER A 359 -2.99 21.70 17.43
CA SER A 359 -3.32 20.40 17.99
C SER A 359 -4.59 19.80 17.38
N GLY A 360 -4.63 18.47 17.33
CA GLY A 360 -5.76 17.74 16.80
C GLY A 360 -6.08 16.49 17.60
N LYS A 361 -7.35 16.11 17.60
CA LYS A 361 -7.81 14.84 18.18
C LYS A 361 -8.86 14.22 17.27
N GLN A 362 -8.76 12.91 17.11
CA GLN A 362 -9.78 12.13 16.43
C GLN A 362 -10.18 10.92 17.28
N LYS A 363 -11.49 10.75 17.50
CA LYS A 363 -12.06 9.59 18.19
C LYS A 363 -13.00 8.88 17.23
N ASN A 364 -12.74 7.59 16.99
CA ASN A 364 -13.59 6.74 16.19
C ASN A 364 -14.22 5.66 17.08
N GLN A 365 -15.50 5.39 16.84
CA GLN A 365 -16.24 4.30 17.44
C GLN A 365 -17.08 3.66 16.35
N ALA A 366 -16.92 2.36 16.15
CA ALA A 366 -17.63 1.63 15.12
C ALA A 366 -18.13 0.28 15.59
N PHE A 367 -19.23 -0.14 14.97
CA PHE A 367 -19.74 -1.51 15.01
C PHE A 367 -19.87 -2.02 13.60
N TYR A 368 -19.51 -3.28 13.36
CA TYR A 368 -19.65 -3.92 12.08
C TYR A 368 -20.10 -5.36 12.22
N LEU A 369 -20.74 -5.84 11.17
CA LEU A 369 -21.08 -7.24 10.99
C LEU A 369 -20.80 -7.66 9.55
N ARG A 370 -20.47 -8.93 9.37
CA ARG A 370 -20.33 -9.57 8.06
C ARG A 370 -20.85 -10.99 8.14
N ASN A 371 -21.71 -11.34 7.20
CA ASN A 371 -22.22 -12.69 7.00
C ASN A 371 -21.60 -13.26 5.74
N ASP A 372 -21.03 -14.45 5.83
CA ASP A 372 -20.52 -15.21 4.70
C ASP A 372 -21.25 -16.56 4.64
N LEU A 373 -21.92 -16.83 3.53
CA LEU A 373 -22.62 -18.08 3.27
C LEU A 373 -21.90 -18.81 2.13
N HIS A 374 -21.62 -20.09 2.33
CA HIS A 374 -21.13 -20.97 1.30
C HIS A 374 -22.13 -22.12 1.09
N LEU A 375 -22.82 -22.10 -0.02
CA LEU A 375 -23.76 -23.13 -0.48
C LEU A 375 -22.97 -24.20 -1.23
N ALA A 376 -22.52 -25.23 -0.52
CA ALA A 376 -21.62 -26.25 -1.08
C ALA A 376 -22.24 -27.00 -2.28
N ALA A 377 -23.56 -27.25 -2.26
CA ALA A 377 -24.26 -27.94 -3.34
C ALA A 377 -24.21 -27.22 -4.68
N SER A 378 -24.24 -25.88 -4.67
CA SER A 378 -24.21 -25.08 -5.90
C SER A 378 -22.85 -24.42 -6.17
N GLY A 379 -21.90 -24.48 -5.23
CA GLY A 379 -20.64 -23.75 -5.29
C GLY A 379 -20.82 -22.23 -5.23
N THR A 380 -21.94 -21.76 -4.64
CA THR A 380 -22.24 -20.33 -4.51
C THR A 380 -21.75 -19.78 -3.17
N ARG A 381 -21.07 -18.64 -3.17
CA ARG A 381 -20.69 -17.89 -1.97
C ARG A 381 -21.32 -16.52 -1.98
N ILE A 382 -21.87 -16.11 -0.84
CA ILE A 382 -22.52 -14.81 -0.68
C ILE A 382 -21.93 -14.15 0.55
N SER A 383 -21.44 -12.93 0.42
CA SER A 383 -21.00 -12.10 1.55
C SER A 383 -21.86 -10.86 1.64
N LEU A 384 -22.36 -10.55 2.83
CA LEU A 384 -23.11 -9.34 3.14
C LEU A 384 -22.52 -8.69 4.38
N GLY A 385 -22.05 -7.46 4.26
CA GLY A 385 -21.45 -6.72 5.36
C GLY A 385 -22.02 -5.32 5.56
N GLY A 386 -21.98 -4.85 6.80
CA GLY A 386 -22.37 -3.51 7.19
C GLY A 386 -21.52 -2.95 8.33
N ARG A 387 -21.27 -1.64 8.30
CA ARG A 387 -20.56 -0.88 9.35
C ARG A 387 -21.25 0.44 9.62
N ARG A 388 -21.33 0.79 10.88
CA ARG A 388 -21.70 2.12 11.36
C ARG A 388 -20.56 2.68 12.18
N GLU A 389 -20.09 3.88 11.83
CA GLU A 389 -18.96 4.54 12.50
C GLU A 389 -19.32 5.98 12.88
N SER A 390 -19.05 6.33 14.14
CA SER A 390 -19.09 7.70 14.64
C SER A 390 -17.68 8.22 14.79
N VAL A 391 -17.37 9.34 14.15
CA VAL A 391 -16.07 9.99 14.22
C VAL A 391 -16.26 11.41 14.74
N ARG A 392 -15.48 11.76 15.76
CA ARG A 392 -15.37 13.13 16.24
C ARG A 392 -13.94 13.62 15.98
N GLN A 393 -13.83 14.70 15.21
CA GLN A 393 -12.57 15.41 14.96
C GLN A 393 -12.62 16.76 15.65
N THR A 394 -11.49 17.15 16.24
CA THR A 394 -11.24 18.51 16.76
C THR A 394 -9.89 18.96 16.26
N GLN A 395 -9.80 20.23 15.89
CA GLN A 395 -8.57 20.90 15.45
C GLN A 395 -8.53 22.28 16.09
N HIS A 396 -7.41 22.61 16.67
CA HIS A 396 -7.19 23.83 17.41
C HIS A 396 -5.87 24.46 16.98
N GLU A 397 -5.90 25.69 16.46
CA GLU A 397 -4.75 26.49 16.10
C GLU A 397 -4.60 27.63 17.11
N ARG A 398 -3.43 27.75 17.74
CA ARG A 398 -3.23 28.67 18.86
C ARG A 398 -2.70 30.06 18.46
N LEU A 399 -1.89 30.15 17.38
CA LEU A 399 -1.33 31.41 16.90
C LEU A 399 -2.34 32.27 16.15
N VAL A 400 -3.18 31.62 15.34
CA VAL A 400 -4.34 32.25 14.72
C VAL A 400 -5.57 31.56 15.31
N PRO A 401 -6.12 32.05 16.44
CA PRO A 401 -7.12 31.30 17.19
C PRO A 401 -8.26 30.76 16.32
N ARG A 402 -8.27 29.45 16.13
CA ARG A 402 -9.25 28.74 15.37
C ARG A 402 -9.58 27.42 16.06
N ASP A 403 -10.82 27.25 16.40
CA ASP A 403 -11.37 26.01 16.93
C ASP A 403 -12.36 25.41 15.93
N ALA A 404 -12.09 24.19 15.50
CA ALA A 404 -13.00 23.43 14.67
C ALA A 404 -13.34 22.09 15.33
N SER A 405 -14.60 21.74 15.40
CA SER A 405 -15.06 20.46 15.94
C SER A 405 -16.24 19.94 15.11
N GLU A 406 -16.08 18.76 14.55
CA GLU A 406 -17.09 18.10 13.75
C GLU A 406 -17.34 16.66 14.24
N ARG A 407 -18.59 16.24 14.11
CA ARG A 407 -19.00 14.86 14.37
C ARG A 407 -19.68 14.28 13.14
N HIS A 408 -19.14 13.20 12.63
CA HIS A 408 -19.69 12.50 11.48
C HIS A 408 -20.24 11.14 11.89
N SER A 409 -21.36 10.77 11.31
CA SER A 409 -21.94 9.44 11.40
C SER A 409 -21.93 8.82 10.01
N LEU A 410 -21.11 7.80 9.83
CA LEU A 410 -20.77 7.21 8.54
C LEU A 410 -21.21 5.76 8.49
N SER A 411 -21.55 5.28 7.30
CA SER A 411 -21.90 3.89 7.08
C SER A 411 -21.21 3.35 5.83
N ALA A 412 -20.74 2.11 5.93
CA ALA A 412 -20.28 1.30 4.82
C ALA A 412 -21.14 0.05 4.71
N TYR A 413 -21.29 -0.48 3.51
CA TYR A 413 -21.92 -1.77 3.24
C TYR A 413 -21.24 -2.46 2.07
N GLU A 414 -21.38 -3.77 2.01
CA GLU A 414 -20.87 -4.60 0.92
C GLU A 414 -21.79 -5.79 0.69
N LEU A 415 -22.05 -6.08 -0.57
CA LEU A 415 -22.64 -7.33 -1.03
C LEU A 415 -21.72 -7.90 -2.10
N ALA A 416 -21.30 -9.16 -1.95
CA ALA A 416 -20.53 -9.89 -2.93
C ALA A 416 -21.13 -11.28 -3.14
N VAL A 417 -21.15 -11.72 -4.39
CA VAL A 417 -21.57 -13.07 -4.78
C VAL A 417 -20.51 -13.65 -5.67
N GLN A 418 -20.09 -14.88 -5.38
CA GLN A 418 -19.21 -15.68 -6.22
C GLN A 418 -19.90 -16.98 -6.57
N GLN A 419 -19.75 -17.41 -7.83
CA GLN A 419 -20.24 -18.68 -8.35
C GLN A 419 -19.08 -19.51 -8.89
N GLU A 420 -18.93 -20.75 -8.42
CA GLU A 420 -18.09 -21.75 -9.05
C GLU A 420 -18.77 -22.30 -10.32
N LEU A 421 -18.03 -22.31 -11.43
CA LEU A 421 -18.54 -22.73 -12.75
C LEU A 421 -18.01 -24.09 -13.19
N GLY A 422 -17.19 -24.72 -12.34
CA GLY A 422 -16.50 -25.98 -12.65
C GLY A 422 -15.19 -25.78 -13.43
N ALA A 423 -14.41 -26.85 -13.57
CA ALA A 423 -13.11 -26.87 -14.26
C ALA A 423 -12.13 -25.75 -13.80
N GLY A 424 -12.19 -25.35 -12.52
CA GLY A 424 -11.35 -24.29 -11.96
C GLY A 424 -11.83 -22.86 -12.27
N PHE A 425 -12.94 -22.66 -12.96
CA PHE A 425 -13.51 -21.34 -13.22
C PHE A 425 -14.44 -20.89 -12.11
N SER A 426 -14.37 -19.62 -11.79
CA SER A 426 -15.36 -18.91 -10.96
C SER A 426 -15.61 -17.51 -11.50
N ALA A 427 -16.81 -16.99 -11.26
CA ALA A 427 -17.20 -15.61 -11.54
C ALA A 427 -17.73 -14.94 -10.28
N TYR A 428 -17.57 -13.63 -10.17
CA TYR A 428 -18.07 -12.89 -9.02
C TYR A 428 -18.59 -11.51 -9.42
N GLY A 429 -19.47 -11.00 -8.58
CA GLY A 429 -19.93 -9.62 -8.62
C GLY A 429 -19.93 -9.02 -7.22
N ARG A 430 -19.62 -7.72 -7.13
CA ARG A 430 -19.56 -7.00 -5.87
C ARG A 430 -20.11 -5.59 -6.02
N ILE A 431 -20.82 -5.12 -4.99
CA ILE A 431 -21.15 -3.72 -4.79
C ILE A 431 -20.82 -3.34 -3.36
N GLY A 432 -20.12 -2.21 -3.16
CA GLY A 432 -19.72 -1.76 -1.84
C GLY A 432 -19.74 -0.24 -1.73
N ARG A 433 -19.98 0.25 -0.53
CA ARG A 433 -19.88 1.66 -0.19
C ARG A 433 -18.77 1.85 0.84
N SER A 434 -17.88 2.80 0.58
CA SER A 434 -16.82 3.19 1.50
C SER A 434 -16.85 4.68 1.81
N PHE A 435 -16.02 5.09 2.76
CA PHE A 435 -15.86 6.49 3.13
C PHE A 435 -14.43 6.78 3.57
N ARG A 436 -14.04 8.04 3.45
CA ARG A 436 -12.80 8.60 3.97
C ARG A 436 -13.07 9.94 4.66
N ILE A 437 -12.40 10.17 5.77
CA ILE A 437 -12.41 11.43 6.50
C ILE A 437 -11.13 12.18 6.14
N ALA A 438 -11.22 13.50 5.98
CA ALA A 438 -10.04 14.34 5.82
C ALA A 438 -9.12 14.20 7.03
N ASN A 439 -7.81 14.09 6.78
CA ASN A 439 -6.83 14.12 7.84
C ASN A 439 -6.61 15.57 8.34
N ILE A 440 -5.77 15.73 9.37
CA ILE A 440 -5.56 17.04 9.99
C ILE A 440 -4.92 18.04 9.01
N ASP A 441 -3.96 17.60 8.21
CA ASP A 441 -3.25 18.48 7.26
C ASP A 441 -4.15 18.88 6.10
N GLU A 442 -5.06 18.00 5.67
CA GLU A 442 -6.05 18.31 4.64
C GLU A 442 -7.05 19.36 5.10
N ASN A 443 -7.33 19.45 6.40
CA ASN A 443 -8.21 20.44 6.99
C ASN A 443 -7.54 21.80 7.21
N ARG A 444 -6.22 21.95 6.98
CA ARG A 444 -5.52 23.24 7.10
C ARG A 444 -5.96 24.24 6.06
N CYS A 445 -6.00 25.50 6.45
CA CYS A 445 -6.37 26.61 5.61
C CYS A 445 -5.44 27.79 5.89
N TRP A 446 -4.75 28.27 4.87
CA TRP A 446 -3.72 29.30 5.00
C TRP A 446 -4.17 30.71 4.64
N THR A 447 -5.26 30.86 3.85
CA THR A 447 -5.59 32.15 3.23
C THR A 447 -6.93 32.75 3.64
N ALA A 448 -7.80 31.98 4.29
CA ALA A 448 -9.12 32.44 4.73
C ALA A 448 -9.51 31.74 6.03
N PRO A 449 -10.39 32.31 6.87
CA PRO A 449 -10.94 31.56 7.98
C PRO A 449 -11.71 30.36 7.42
N CYS A 450 -11.24 29.16 7.70
CA CYS A 450 -11.94 27.91 7.40
C CYS A 450 -12.78 27.51 8.61
N PRO A 451 -14.03 27.88 8.68
CA PRO A 451 -14.85 27.71 9.88
C PRO A 451 -15.26 26.24 10.12
N THR A 452 -15.16 25.40 9.09
CA THR A 452 -15.62 24.00 9.13
C THR A 452 -14.54 23.07 8.59
N LEU A 453 -14.52 21.84 9.10
CA LEU A 453 -13.70 20.77 8.56
C LEU A 453 -14.31 20.27 7.23
N LEU A 454 -13.46 19.66 6.38
CA LEU A 454 -13.90 19.09 5.11
C LEU A 454 -14.93 17.97 5.32
N LYS A 455 -15.90 17.91 4.41
CA LYS A 455 -16.89 16.84 4.40
C LYS A 455 -16.24 15.50 4.11
N PRO A 456 -16.70 14.41 4.75
CA PRO A 456 -16.21 13.08 4.42
C PRO A 456 -16.45 12.73 2.95
N GLN A 457 -15.41 12.22 2.30
CA GLN A 457 -15.50 11.61 0.97
C GLN A 457 -16.27 10.29 1.07
N ARG A 458 -17.07 9.98 0.06
CA ARG A 458 -17.81 8.72 -0.06
C ARG A 458 -17.61 8.12 -1.43
N SER A 459 -17.50 6.80 -1.52
CA SER A 459 -17.47 6.09 -2.79
C SER A 459 -18.48 4.97 -2.84
N LEU A 460 -19.02 4.73 -4.03
CA LEU A 460 -19.82 3.54 -4.37
C LEU A 460 -19.03 2.77 -5.43
N ASP A 461 -18.65 1.56 -5.09
CA ASP A 461 -17.79 0.67 -5.87
C ASP A 461 -18.64 -0.50 -6.42
N ARG A 462 -18.51 -0.80 -7.72
CA ARG A 462 -19.13 -1.92 -8.41
C ARG A 462 -18.05 -2.68 -9.14
N GLU A 463 -18.05 -4.00 -9.03
CA GLU A 463 -17.06 -4.85 -9.65
C GLU A 463 -17.69 -6.14 -10.12
N ILE A 464 -17.26 -6.59 -11.29
CA ILE A 464 -17.49 -7.94 -11.77
C ILE A 464 -16.16 -8.54 -12.21
N GLY A 465 -15.98 -9.84 -11.99
CA GLY A 465 -14.74 -10.50 -12.36
C GLY A 465 -14.90 -11.99 -12.56
N ALA A 466 -13.90 -12.58 -13.18
CA ALA A 466 -13.78 -14.01 -13.36
C ALA A 466 -12.37 -14.47 -13.01
N ARG A 467 -12.25 -15.69 -12.52
CA ARG A 467 -10.98 -16.33 -12.21
C ARG A 467 -10.96 -17.73 -12.78
N TRP A 468 -9.80 -18.15 -13.15
CA TRP A 468 -9.50 -19.53 -13.46
C TRP A 468 -8.26 -19.98 -12.70
N GLN A 469 -8.32 -21.16 -12.12
CA GLN A 469 -7.19 -21.81 -11.44
C GLN A 469 -7.10 -23.25 -11.91
N GLY A 470 -5.94 -23.61 -12.45
CA GLY A 470 -5.61 -24.94 -12.90
C GLY A 470 -4.26 -25.39 -12.35
N ALA A 471 -3.79 -26.56 -12.80
CA ALA A 471 -2.49 -27.08 -12.43
C ALA A 471 -1.37 -26.14 -12.90
N GLY A 472 -0.63 -25.53 -11.97
CA GLY A 472 0.51 -24.66 -12.27
C GLY A 472 0.16 -23.32 -12.94
N ALA A 473 -1.11 -22.95 -13.08
CA ALA A 473 -1.51 -21.70 -13.68
C ALA A 473 -2.75 -21.09 -13.04
N SER A 474 -2.82 -19.76 -13.00
CA SER A 474 -4.01 -19.01 -12.59
C SER A 474 -4.17 -17.76 -13.44
N PHE A 475 -5.43 -17.38 -13.67
CA PHE A 475 -5.78 -16.17 -14.39
C PHE A 475 -6.94 -15.47 -13.70
N GLY A 476 -6.87 -14.14 -13.59
CA GLY A 476 -7.92 -13.29 -13.06
C GLY A 476 -8.17 -12.10 -13.97
N ALA A 477 -9.43 -11.73 -14.12
CA ALA A 477 -9.86 -10.53 -14.83
C ALA A 477 -10.99 -9.87 -14.06
N SER A 478 -10.94 -8.55 -13.90
CA SER A 478 -12.02 -7.78 -13.30
C SER A 478 -12.26 -6.47 -14.04
N LEU A 479 -13.51 -6.02 -13.97
CA LEU A 479 -13.99 -4.71 -14.40
C LEU A 479 -14.53 -4.00 -13.16
N PHE A 480 -14.08 -2.78 -12.92
CA PHE A 480 -14.55 -1.98 -11.80
C PHE A 480 -15.04 -0.60 -12.22
N GLU A 481 -15.96 -0.07 -11.46
CA GLU A 481 -16.41 1.31 -11.52
C GLU A 481 -16.64 1.85 -10.11
N MET A 482 -16.06 3.02 -9.81
CA MET A 482 -16.21 3.73 -8.54
C MET A 482 -16.76 5.13 -8.81
N ASP A 483 -17.89 5.47 -8.21
CA ASP A 483 -18.44 6.83 -8.15
C ASP A 483 -18.06 7.45 -6.80
N ILE A 484 -17.34 8.56 -6.84
CA ILE A 484 -16.82 9.24 -5.65
C ILE A 484 -17.48 10.61 -5.53
N SER A 485 -17.94 10.95 -4.34
CA SER A 485 -18.51 12.25 -4.00
C SER A 485 -17.75 12.92 -2.87
N ASN A 486 -17.68 14.24 -2.88
CA ASN A 486 -16.91 15.07 -1.97
C ASN A 486 -15.43 14.64 -1.94
N GLU A 487 -14.85 14.28 -3.09
CA GLU A 487 -13.46 13.87 -3.14
C GLU A 487 -12.57 15.00 -2.67
N ILE A 488 -11.61 14.69 -1.78
CA ILE A 488 -10.73 15.69 -1.19
C ILE A 488 -9.56 15.90 -2.11
N HIS A 489 -9.34 17.15 -2.54
CA HIS A 489 -8.26 17.54 -3.43
C HIS A 489 -7.58 18.81 -2.96
N TYR A 490 -6.27 18.91 -3.22
CA TYR A 490 -5.53 20.14 -3.02
C TYR A 490 -5.88 21.18 -4.07
N PHE A 491 -6.19 22.39 -3.61
CA PHE A 491 -6.56 23.53 -4.45
C PHE A 491 -5.46 24.58 -4.42
N ALA A 492 -4.55 24.53 -5.38
CA ALA A 492 -3.37 25.39 -5.44
C ALA A 492 -3.65 26.90 -5.35
N PRO A 493 -4.76 27.45 -5.92
CA PRO A 493 -5.05 28.90 -5.81
C PRO A 493 -5.23 29.41 -4.39
N THR A 494 -5.66 28.58 -3.44
CA THR A 494 -5.87 28.94 -2.04
C THR A 494 -4.92 28.23 -1.08
N PHE A 495 -3.99 27.42 -1.61
CA PHE A 495 -3.07 26.59 -0.81
C PHE A 495 -3.79 25.70 0.22
N SER A 496 -5.00 25.25 -0.06
CA SER A 496 -5.83 24.48 0.85
C SER A 496 -6.49 23.30 0.13
N ASN A 497 -6.97 22.32 0.88
CA ASN A 497 -7.78 21.26 0.31
C ASN A 497 -9.25 21.66 0.25
N ILE A 498 -9.95 21.13 -0.73
CA ILE A 498 -11.39 21.33 -0.95
C ILE A 498 -12.07 19.98 -1.21
N ASN A 499 -13.39 19.94 -1.01
CA ASN A 499 -14.19 18.85 -1.53
C ASN A 499 -14.59 19.17 -2.99
N LEU A 500 -14.13 18.37 -3.93
CA LEU A 500 -14.64 18.39 -5.31
C LEU A 500 -16.03 17.74 -5.41
N ASP A 501 -16.81 18.09 -6.43
CA ASP A 501 -18.17 17.62 -6.56
C ASP A 501 -18.24 16.11 -6.78
N ALA A 502 -17.75 15.60 -7.89
CA ALA A 502 -17.75 14.16 -8.14
C ALA A 502 -16.65 13.72 -9.12
N THR A 503 -16.09 12.55 -8.86
CA THR A 503 -15.19 11.85 -9.79
C THR A 503 -15.72 10.45 -10.09
N ARG A 504 -15.28 9.87 -11.19
CA ARG A 504 -15.53 8.48 -11.55
C ARG A 504 -14.24 7.79 -11.95
N HIS A 505 -13.96 6.67 -11.30
CA HIS A 505 -12.84 5.80 -11.65
C HIS A 505 -13.38 4.48 -12.19
N ARG A 506 -12.89 4.04 -13.33
CA ARG A 506 -13.26 2.77 -13.93
C ARG A 506 -12.05 2.12 -14.58
N GLY A 507 -12.05 0.81 -14.65
CA GLY A 507 -10.92 0.14 -15.26
C GLY A 507 -11.08 -1.36 -15.41
N ILE A 508 -9.99 -1.93 -15.94
CA ILE A 508 -9.80 -3.36 -16.15
C ILE A 508 -8.54 -3.76 -15.41
N GLU A 509 -8.60 -4.81 -14.62
CA GLU A 509 -7.46 -5.41 -13.96
C GLU A 509 -7.32 -6.85 -14.48
N LEU A 510 -6.14 -7.20 -14.97
CA LEU A 510 -5.79 -8.54 -15.43
C LEU A 510 -4.58 -9.02 -14.64
N GLU A 511 -4.61 -10.26 -14.18
CA GLU A 511 -3.47 -10.93 -13.58
C GLU A 511 -3.35 -12.36 -14.08
N GLY A 512 -2.13 -12.85 -14.19
CA GLY A 512 -1.86 -14.22 -14.57
C GLY A 512 -0.59 -14.71 -13.93
N ARG A 513 -0.59 -15.98 -13.53
CA ARG A 513 0.58 -16.71 -13.07
C ARG A 513 0.66 -18.01 -13.84
N LEU A 514 1.88 -18.40 -14.19
CA LEU A 514 2.15 -19.61 -14.95
C LEU A 514 3.47 -20.22 -14.49
N GLN A 515 3.43 -21.44 -14.07
CA GLN A 515 4.61 -22.28 -13.92
C GLN A 515 4.89 -22.95 -15.27
N VAL A 516 5.81 -22.38 -16.04
CA VAL A 516 6.14 -22.85 -17.40
C VAL A 516 6.83 -24.21 -17.36
N THR A 517 7.73 -24.39 -16.41
CA THR A 517 8.41 -25.64 -16.05
C THR A 517 8.62 -25.68 -14.55
N ALA A 518 9.12 -26.80 -14.00
CA ALA A 518 9.47 -26.89 -12.58
C ALA A 518 10.47 -25.80 -12.11
N GLY A 519 11.25 -25.25 -13.04
CA GLY A 519 12.25 -24.21 -12.73
C GLY A 519 11.93 -22.83 -13.30
N VAL A 520 10.80 -22.62 -13.99
CA VAL A 520 10.45 -21.33 -14.62
C VAL A 520 9.04 -20.93 -14.24
N ASP A 521 8.93 -19.83 -13.51
CA ASP A 521 7.68 -19.19 -13.12
C ASP A 521 7.55 -17.81 -13.76
N LEU A 522 6.35 -17.47 -14.17
CA LEU A 522 5.97 -16.21 -14.80
C LEU A 522 4.75 -15.64 -14.12
N ALA A 523 4.81 -14.35 -13.75
CA ALA A 523 3.64 -13.61 -13.29
C ALA A 523 3.52 -12.32 -14.10
N ALA A 524 2.32 -12.05 -14.62
CA ALA A 524 2.03 -10.85 -15.39
C ALA A 524 0.81 -10.13 -14.82
N ARG A 525 0.85 -8.81 -14.85
CA ARG A 525 -0.28 -7.95 -14.47
C ARG A 525 -0.43 -6.81 -15.45
N TYR A 526 -1.67 -6.45 -15.68
CA TYR A 526 -2.01 -5.28 -16.47
C TYR A 526 -3.22 -4.58 -15.86
N THR A 527 -3.12 -3.27 -15.76
CA THR A 527 -4.23 -2.43 -15.30
C THR A 527 -4.46 -1.31 -16.30
N HIS A 528 -5.70 -1.15 -16.72
CA HIS A 528 -6.18 0.04 -17.40
C HIS A 528 -7.09 0.80 -16.45
N THR A 529 -6.74 2.05 -16.11
CA THR A 529 -7.51 2.91 -15.20
C THR A 529 -7.85 4.22 -15.87
N GLN A 530 -9.11 4.61 -15.81
CA GLN A 530 -9.61 5.90 -16.23
C GLN A 530 -10.29 6.59 -15.05
N ALA A 531 -9.60 7.57 -14.43
CA ALA A 531 -10.13 8.45 -13.40
C ALA A 531 -10.46 9.80 -14.00
N ARG A 532 -11.70 10.28 -13.84
CA ARG A 532 -12.20 11.53 -14.43
C ARG A 532 -13.08 12.31 -13.48
N PHE A 533 -12.96 13.63 -13.55
CA PHE A 533 -13.96 14.52 -12.95
C PHE A 533 -15.28 14.37 -13.67
N ARG A 534 -16.35 14.09 -12.94
CA ARG A 534 -17.70 14.01 -13.50
C ARG A 534 -18.34 15.37 -13.56
N ASP A 535 -17.97 16.25 -12.65
CA ASP A 535 -18.52 17.57 -12.43
C ASP A 535 -17.48 18.44 -11.74
N GLY A 536 -17.71 19.77 -11.72
CA GLY A 536 -16.93 20.68 -10.90
C GLY A 536 -16.12 21.71 -11.66
N SER A 537 -15.60 22.65 -10.86
CA SER A 537 -14.73 23.73 -11.30
C SER A 537 -13.47 23.78 -10.47
N TYR A 538 -12.33 23.99 -11.11
CA TYR A 538 -11.04 24.14 -10.46
C TYR A 538 -10.37 25.43 -10.95
N GLY A 539 -10.18 26.41 -10.03
CA GLY A 539 -9.62 27.72 -10.38
C GLY A 539 -10.40 28.45 -11.48
N GLY A 540 -11.75 28.40 -11.43
CA GLY A 540 -12.62 29.00 -12.43
C GLY A 540 -12.73 28.23 -13.76
N ASN A 541 -12.05 27.09 -13.91
CA ASN A 541 -12.11 26.26 -15.10
C ASN A 541 -13.04 25.07 -14.87
N ASN A 542 -13.96 24.82 -15.81
CA ASN A 542 -14.74 23.60 -15.82
C ASN A 542 -13.79 22.41 -16.06
N VAL A 543 -13.82 21.41 -15.15
CA VAL A 543 -12.97 20.21 -15.22
C VAL A 543 -13.76 18.96 -15.61
N THR A 544 -15.03 19.06 -15.89
CA THR A 544 -15.90 17.95 -16.29
C THR A 544 -15.30 17.16 -17.44
N GLY A 545 -15.12 15.86 -17.26
CA GLY A 545 -14.54 14.95 -18.26
C GLY A 545 -13.01 14.91 -18.30
N ASN A 546 -12.32 15.80 -17.58
CA ASN A 546 -10.85 15.82 -17.50
C ASN A 546 -10.30 14.62 -16.74
N ASP A 547 -9.10 14.19 -17.11
CA ASP A 547 -8.36 13.15 -16.40
C ASP A 547 -7.88 13.67 -15.04
N VAL A 548 -8.02 12.88 -13.98
CA VAL A 548 -7.45 13.15 -12.66
C VAL A 548 -5.90 13.11 -12.75
N PRO A 549 -5.19 14.09 -12.17
CA PRO A 549 -3.72 14.12 -12.15
C PRO A 549 -3.08 12.90 -11.49
N LEU A 550 -1.84 12.58 -11.91
CA LEU A 550 -1.01 11.49 -11.38
C LEU A 550 -1.60 10.08 -11.53
N VAL A 551 -2.56 9.89 -12.42
CA VAL A 551 -3.17 8.59 -12.72
C VAL A 551 -2.71 8.11 -14.10
N PRO A 552 -1.80 7.13 -14.18
CA PRO A 552 -1.41 6.53 -15.45
C PRO A 552 -2.53 5.63 -15.99
N LYS A 553 -2.92 5.85 -17.26
CA LYS A 553 -4.00 5.05 -17.88
C LYS A 553 -3.66 3.57 -18.04
N HIS A 554 -2.40 3.25 -18.22
CA HIS A 554 -1.94 1.88 -18.46
C HIS A 554 -0.77 1.58 -17.55
N ARG A 555 -0.82 0.46 -16.85
CA ARG A 555 0.31 -0.10 -16.10
C ARG A 555 0.43 -1.57 -16.42
N ALA A 556 1.66 -2.06 -16.50
CA ALA A 556 1.94 -3.48 -16.67
C ALA A 556 3.16 -3.86 -15.85
N SER A 557 3.18 -5.08 -15.34
CA SER A 557 4.37 -5.71 -14.78
C SER A 557 4.49 -7.15 -15.27
N LEU A 558 5.72 -7.58 -15.51
CA LEU A 558 6.07 -8.94 -15.86
C LEU A 558 7.23 -9.37 -14.96
N ASN A 559 7.02 -10.48 -14.26
CA ASN A 559 8.00 -11.07 -13.36
C ASN A 559 8.33 -12.47 -13.86
N LEU A 560 9.62 -12.72 -14.09
CA LEU A 560 10.16 -14.03 -14.45
C LEU A 560 11.07 -14.51 -13.33
N GLY A 561 10.80 -15.70 -12.81
CA GLY A 561 11.72 -16.47 -11.97
C GLY A 561 12.26 -17.65 -12.77
N TRP A 562 13.58 -17.82 -12.83
CA TRP A 562 14.21 -18.90 -13.54
C TRP A 562 15.28 -19.56 -12.68
N GLN A 563 15.06 -20.82 -12.31
CA GLN A 563 16.03 -21.69 -11.67
C GLN A 563 16.99 -22.21 -12.73
N ILE A 564 18.12 -21.52 -12.91
CA ILE A 564 19.13 -21.84 -13.93
C ILE A 564 19.90 -23.11 -13.58
N LEU A 565 20.26 -23.25 -12.29
CA LEU A 565 20.86 -24.44 -11.68
C LEU A 565 20.11 -24.73 -10.36
N GLU A 566 20.29 -25.89 -9.76
CA GLU A 566 19.63 -26.24 -8.48
C GLU A 566 19.86 -25.19 -7.40
N SER A 567 21.06 -24.57 -7.38
CA SER A 567 21.45 -23.55 -6.42
C SER A 567 21.42 -22.13 -6.97
N THR A 568 21.07 -21.89 -8.27
CA THR A 568 21.17 -20.57 -8.90
C THR A 568 19.85 -20.16 -9.50
N ARG A 569 19.32 -19.02 -9.04
CA ARG A 569 18.06 -18.45 -9.53
C ARG A 569 18.25 -17.05 -10.09
N LEU A 570 17.65 -16.80 -11.25
CA LEU A 570 17.52 -15.48 -11.87
C LEU A 570 16.11 -14.96 -11.68
N GLY A 571 15.98 -13.76 -11.17
CA GLY A 571 14.75 -12.97 -11.15
C GLY A 571 14.84 -11.81 -12.14
N VAL A 572 13.81 -11.61 -12.95
CA VAL A 572 13.68 -10.46 -13.84
C VAL A 572 12.34 -9.79 -13.60
N ASN A 573 12.35 -8.49 -13.36
CA ASN A 573 11.14 -7.69 -13.28
C ASN A 573 11.14 -6.65 -14.41
N LEU A 574 10.03 -6.51 -15.13
CA LEU A 574 9.78 -5.47 -16.09
C LEU A 574 8.51 -4.72 -15.68
N SER A 575 8.63 -3.40 -15.48
CA SER A 575 7.53 -2.53 -15.07
C SER A 575 7.31 -1.43 -16.11
N TYR A 576 6.08 -1.28 -16.59
CA TYR A 576 5.65 -0.22 -17.49
C TYR A 576 4.64 0.69 -16.80
N THR A 577 4.86 2.01 -16.89
CA THR A 577 3.91 3.04 -16.47
C THR A 577 3.62 3.96 -17.65
N GLY A 578 2.36 4.07 -18.01
CA GLY A 578 1.87 4.90 -19.10
C GLY A 578 1.94 6.40 -18.83
N LYS A 579 1.61 7.21 -19.83
CA LYS A 579 1.51 8.66 -19.66
C LYS A 579 0.43 9.05 -18.66
N GLN A 580 0.71 10.07 -17.83
CA GLN A 580 -0.20 10.62 -16.84
C GLN A 580 -0.15 12.15 -16.82
N ARG A 581 -1.12 12.83 -16.21
CA ARG A 581 -1.09 14.27 -15.99
C ARG A 581 -0.13 14.62 -14.86
N TYR A 582 0.48 15.78 -14.93
CA TYR A 582 1.22 16.35 -13.81
C TYR A 582 0.28 16.68 -12.66
N ASP A 583 0.78 16.73 -11.46
CA ASP A 583 0.07 17.31 -10.33
C ASP A 583 -0.29 18.77 -10.59
N ASN A 584 -1.39 19.25 -10.02
CA ASN A 584 -1.99 20.56 -10.24
C ASN A 584 -2.49 20.84 -11.68
N ASP A 585 -2.49 19.84 -12.60
CA ASP A 585 -3.08 19.99 -13.93
C ASP A 585 -4.52 19.45 -14.03
N GLN A 586 -5.38 19.78 -13.07
CA GLN A 586 -6.80 19.43 -13.11
C GLN A 586 -7.52 19.98 -14.37
N PRO A 587 -7.18 21.19 -14.87
CA PRO A 587 -7.74 21.67 -16.13
C PRO A 587 -7.26 20.91 -17.38
N ASN A 588 -6.26 20.02 -17.25
CA ASN A 588 -5.65 19.26 -18.35
C ASN A 588 -5.06 20.13 -19.47
N ARG A 589 -4.48 21.26 -19.10
CA ARG A 589 -3.91 22.24 -20.04
C ARG A 589 -2.47 21.96 -20.42
N PHE A 590 -1.74 21.24 -19.59
CA PHE A 590 -0.33 20.96 -19.83
C PHE A 590 -0.16 19.62 -20.57
N HIS A 591 1.00 19.40 -21.19
CA HIS A 591 1.31 18.08 -21.76
C HIS A 591 1.40 17.00 -20.68
N LYS A 592 1.31 15.72 -21.04
CA LYS A 592 1.40 14.63 -20.07
C LYS A 592 2.86 14.30 -19.75
N MET A 593 3.09 13.83 -18.52
CA MET A 593 4.32 13.17 -18.14
C MET A 593 4.59 11.98 -19.07
N PRO A 594 5.86 11.77 -19.49
CA PRO A 594 6.20 10.68 -20.40
C PRO A 594 6.01 9.31 -19.76
N ALA A 595 5.64 8.33 -20.57
CA ALA A 595 5.65 6.93 -20.16
C ALA A 595 7.09 6.41 -20.01
N TYR A 596 7.25 5.40 -19.14
CA TYR A 596 8.54 4.76 -18.93
C TYR A 596 8.41 3.25 -18.70
N THR A 597 9.49 2.54 -19.02
CA THR A 597 9.67 1.13 -18.72
C THR A 597 10.97 0.96 -17.94
N VAL A 598 10.94 0.21 -16.87
CA VAL A 598 12.10 -0.12 -16.03
C VAL A 598 12.24 -1.65 -15.99
N THR A 599 13.48 -2.12 -16.11
CA THR A 599 13.83 -3.54 -16.01
C THR A 599 14.85 -3.71 -14.89
N ASP A 600 14.56 -4.63 -13.98
CA ASP A 600 15.45 -4.97 -12.87
C ASP A 600 15.78 -6.47 -12.93
N ILE A 601 16.98 -6.83 -12.50
CA ILE A 601 17.44 -8.21 -12.45
C ILE A 601 18.07 -8.54 -11.10
N LYS A 602 17.94 -9.79 -10.67
CA LYS A 602 18.62 -10.33 -9.50
C LYS A 602 19.08 -11.75 -9.80
N LEU A 603 20.36 -12.00 -9.63
CA LEU A 603 20.94 -13.33 -9.65
C LEU A 603 21.29 -13.73 -8.22
N ALA A 604 20.75 -14.85 -7.76
CA ALA A 604 21.03 -15.40 -6.44
C ALA A 604 21.61 -16.80 -6.55
N HIS A 605 22.59 -17.12 -5.68
CA HIS A 605 23.25 -18.42 -5.64
C HIS A 605 23.36 -18.88 -4.19
N ASP A 606 22.87 -20.09 -3.91
CA ASP A 606 22.91 -20.72 -2.58
C ASP A 606 24.13 -21.66 -2.49
N ILE A 607 24.95 -21.52 -1.44
CA ILE A 607 26.14 -22.32 -1.14
C ILE A 607 26.05 -22.77 0.32
N GLY A 608 25.58 -23.99 0.56
CA GLY A 608 25.25 -24.42 1.92
C GLY A 608 24.27 -23.46 2.59
N ASP A 609 24.65 -22.94 3.76
CA ASP A 609 23.83 -22.01 4.54
C ASP A 609 23.92 -20.54 4.06
N TRP A 610 24.76 -20.27 3.07
CA TRP A 610 24.96 -18.95 2.50
C TRP A 610 24.12 -18.74 1.25
N ARG A 611 23.56 -17.54 1.14
CA ARG A 611 22.97 -17.04 -0.10
C ARG A 611 23.68 -15.77 -0.53
N LEU A 612 24.29 -15.81 -1.70
CA LEU A 612 24.92 -14.64 -2.34
C LEU A 612 23.97 -14.12 -3.43
N ALA A 613 23.83 -12.81 -3.56
CA ALA A 613 23.05 -12.25 -4.66
C ALA A 613 23.65 -10.95 -5.20
N LEU A 614 23.52 -10.80 -6.53
CA LEU A 614 23.78 -9.58 -7.29
C LEU A 614 22.45 -9.04 -7.82
N GLY A 615 22.13 -7.80 -7.49
CA GLY A 615 20.97 -7.11 -8.05
C GLY A 615 21.39 -5.90 -8.88
N VAL A 616 20.68 -5.65 -9.98
CA VAL A 616 20.82 -4.43 -10.79
C VAL A 616 19.43 -3.89 -11.03
N ASN A 617 19.15 -2.70 -10.50
CA ASN A 617 17.94 -1.96 -10.75
C ASN A 617 18.13 -1.01 -11.94
N ASN A 618 17.05 -0.77 -12.69
CA ASN A 618 17.05 0.05 -13.88
C ASN A 618 18.17 -0.33 -14.85
N LEU A 619 18.22 -1.61 -15.23
CA LEU A 619 19.27 -2.24 -16.05
C LEU A 619 19.66 -1.43 -17.30
N PHE A 620 18.66 -0.85 -17.98
CA PHE A 620 18.85 -0.09 -19.21
C PHE A 620 19.10 1.41 -18.98
N ASP A 621 19.33 1.80 -17.72
CA ASP A 621 19.68 3.18 -17.34
C ASP A 621 18.65 4.22 -17.81
N ARG A 622 17.35 3.88 -17.72
CA ARG A 622 16.26 4.76 -18.13
C ARG A 622 16.25 6.03 -17.27
N LYS A 623 16.23 7.19 -17.89
CA LYS A 623 15.96 8.48 -17.22
C LYS A 623 14.47 8.69 -17.15
N PHE A 624 13.91 8.78 -15.95
CA PHE A 624 12.47 8.99 -15.73
C PHE A 624 12.22 9.73 -14.42
N TYR A 625 11.00 10.14 -14.21
CA TYR A 625 10.46 10.66 -12.94
C TYR A 625 9.02 10.15 -12.80
N SER A 626 8.65 9.77 -11.59
CA SER A 626 7.32 9.23 -11.27
C SER A 626 6.37 10.30 -10.73
N TYR A 627 6.93 11.43 -10.27
CA TYR A 627 6.19 12.59 -9.79
C TYR A 627 6.69 13.88 -10.44
N GLY A 628 5.74 14.72 -10.83
CA GLY A 628 5.99 16.07 -11.36
C GLY A 628 4.77 16.95 -11.15
N ILE A 629 5.02 18.24 -10.98
CA ILE A 629 4.02 19.27 -10.66
C ILE A 629 4.15 20.45 -11.61
N VAL A 630 3.05 20.95 -12.15
CA VAL A 630 3.03 22.16 -13.00
C VAL A 630 2.94 23.41 -12.16
N ASN A 631 3.48 24.52 -12.68
CA ASN A 631 3.27 25.84 -12.10
C ASN A 631 1.83 26.34 -12.33
N GLY A 632 1.41 27.36 -11.58
CA GLY A 632 0.05 27.91 -11.67
C GLY A 632 -0.34 28.48 -13.03
N THR A 633 0.63 28.77 -13.91
CA THR A 633 0.41 29.30 -15.28
C THR A 633 0.41 28.20 -16.34
N PHE A 634 0.67 26.95 -16.00
CA PHE A 634 0.80 25.79 -16.91
C PHE A 634 1.85 25.98 -18.01
N THR A 635 2.94 26.72 -17.73
CA THR A 635 4.02 27.00 -18.69
C THR A 635 5.29 26.21 -18.40
N SER A 636 5.44 25.70 -17.19
CA SER A 636 6.61 24.93 -16.77
C SER A 636 6.22 23.90 -15.72
N PHE A 637 7.13 22.96 -15.47
CA PHE A 637 6.96 21.94 -14.43
C PHE A 637 8.26 21.75 -13.64
N ASN A 638 8.09 21.24 -12.45
CA ASN A 638 9.16 20.65 -11.64
C ASN A 638 8.88 19.15 -11.49
N ALA A 639 9.93 18.34 -11.40
CA ALA A 639 9.79 16.90 -11.18
C ALA A 639 10.87 16.35 -10.24
N TYR A 640 10.61 15.19 -9.70
CA TYR A 640 11.51 14.47 -8.83
C TYR A 640 12.13 13.30 -9.60
N PRO A 641 13.42 13.41 -10.01
CA PRO A 641 14.06 12.34 -10.79
C PRO A 641 14.22 11.08 -9.95
N GLU A 642 13.86 9.96 -10.56
CA GLU A 642 14.10 8.62 -10.04
C GLU A 642 15.56 8.20 -10.30
N ASP A 643 15.95 7.16 -9.57
CA ASP A 643 17.29 6.60 -9.66
C ASP A 643 17.65 6.12 -11.07
N ARG A 644 18.89 6.32 -11.40
CA ARG A 644 19.54 5.71 -12.57
C ARG A 644 19.86 4.26 -12.26
N ARG A 645 20.51 3.57 -13.22
CA ARG A 645 21.01 2.22 -12.98
C ARG A 645 21.86 2.20 -11.72
N ASN A 646 21.53 1.31 -10.81
CA ASN A 646 22.26 1.05 -9.59
C ASN A 646 22.37 -0.46 -9.36
N ALA A 647 23.42 -0.87 -8.64
CA ALA A 647 23.68 -2.27 -8.39
C ALA A 647 24.02 -2.50 -6.91
N TYR A 648 23.76 -3.71 -6.44
CA TYR A 648 24.12 -4.15 -5.09
C TYR A 648 24.58 -5.59 -5.07
N LEU A 649 25.42 -5.91 -4.10
CA LEU A 649 25.79 -7.26 -3.69
C LEU A 649 25.20 -7.52 -2.31
N SER A 650 24.73 -8.73 -2.07
CA SER A 650 24.28 -9.15 -0.74
C SER A 650 24.77 -10.55 -0.42
N ALA A 651 25.07 -10.76 0.86
CA ALA A 651 25.36 -12.07 1.44
C ALA A 651 24.43 -12.28 2.63
N GLU A 652 23.78 -13.43 2.70
CA GLU A 652 22.91 -13.86 3.79
C GLU A 652 23.40 -15.22 4.30
N TYR A 653 23.61 -15.32 5.60
CA TYR A 653 23.87 -16.58 6.31
C TYR A 653 22.61 -17.00 7.07
N ARG A 654 22.26 -18.28 6.97
CA ARG A 654 21.09 -18.88 7.64
C ARG A 654 21.56 -20.01 8.56
N PHE A 655 20.91 -20.13 9.70
CA PHE A 655 21.20 -21.16 10.69
C PHE A 655 19.94 -21.70 11.37
#